data_5cccd73182f788d12c5d9256c1d818a7
#
_entry.id   5cccd73182f788d12c5d9256c1d818a7
#
_cell.length_a   1.000
_cell.length_b   1.000
_cell.length_c   1.000
_cell.angle_alpha   90.00
_cell.angle_beta   90.00
_cell.angle_gamma   90.00
#
_symmetry.space_group_name_H-M   'P 1'
#
loop_
_entity.id
_entity.type
_entity.pdbx_description
1 polymer ?
#
loop_
_entity_poly.entity_id
_entity_poly.type
_entity_poly.pdbx_seq_one_letter_code
_entity_poly.pdbx_strand_id
1 'polypeptide(L)'
;MIYKFTNRAKKVIEIANDISIELGHNYIGTEHILYGLVKEGEGIASKVLQNKGVTSEKVLKEIKEMLGHGKEIKESLGFTPRSKRVLENAFLEAKRIGYNYIGTEHLLLALMKEGDCIAIKIILELNVEIPQIYNEVAKVINEEEIDNEINKDISKSKSKSQQTTTLNQFGEDITEKAEEGKFDNIIGREKEVERMIEILSRRTKNNPCLIGEPGVGKTAIVEGLAEKIAIGDVPQNLKEKRIISIDISGMVAGTKYRGDFEERIKKALGEVRKAGDIILFIDEIHTIVGAGAAEGAIDAANILKPLLARGEIQLIGATTVEEYRKYIEKDSALERRFSPIQVDEPTEAETIEILKGIRDKYEAHHNVKITDDAVKSAVTLSKRYITDRFLPDKAIDLIDEASSKIRIKKYIEPDEIKKLQEELEKIEKDKEDAIYNQEFENAAKLRDKEREGKIKLSQSSSEWEKYKIRDIVEVKEENIAEVISKWTGIPVQRLNEDDNEKIKNLEKNLHKRVIGQNEAVEAVAKAIRRGRIGLKDPKRPIGSFLFLGPTGVGKTELCKALAENLFDNEDNMIRLDMSEYMEPHSVSKIIGAPPGYVGFDDGGQLTEKVKRKPYSLILFDEVEKAHPDVMNLLLQILEDGRLTDTQGREVDFKNAIIIMTSNIGARYITDRKNLGFGSGEKREYDESKNEIIKELKKEFRPELINRIDEIIVFHKLENREIIDIAKIMLKQIEKRLEEKKYLVKIDDSVAEIIANSEIDKNYGARPLRRKIQELVEDRLSEEILQENIVRGKEFIFKL
;
A
#
# COMPACT_ATOMS: atom_id res chain seq x y z
N MET A 1 -15.20 -24.69 -15.27
CA MET A 1 -14.81 -23.64 -16.24
C MET A 1 -15.51 -23.94 -17.57
N ILE A 2 -16.23 -22.96 -18.11
CA ILE A 2 -16.88 -23.13 -19.43
C ILE A 2 -15.86 -22.62 -20.45
N TYR A 3 -15.11 -23.53 -21.04
CA TYR A 3 -14.18 -23.20 -22.13
C TYR A 3 -14.97 -22.78 -23.38
N LYS A 4 -14.60 -21.65 -23.99
CA LYS A 4 -15.18 -21.22 -25.27
C LYS A 4 -14.44 -21.90 -26.42
N PHE A 5 -15.08 -22.83 -27.08
CA PHE A 5 -14.57 -23.52 -28.27
C PHE A 5 -15.10 -22.89 -29.55
N THR A 6 -14.29 -22.87 -30.60
CA THR A 6 -14.77 -22.59 -31.97
C THR A 6 -15.75 -23.68 -32.41
N ASN A 7 -16.61 -23.40 -33.39
CA ASN A 7 -17.54 -24.39 -33.93
C ASN A 7 -16.82 -25.64 -34.44
N ARG A 8 -15.62 -25.48 -35.04
CA ARG A 8 -14.81 -26.60 -35.52
C ARG A 8 -14.21 -27.40 -34.36
N ALA A 9 -13.71 -26.76 -33.33
CA ALA A 9 -13.17 -27.45 -32.14
C ALA A 9 -14.29 -28.21 -31.38
N LYS A 10 -15.52 -27.68 -31.35
CA LYS A 10 -16.69 -28.43 -30.83
C LYS A 10 -16.97 -29.68 -31.65
N LYS A 11 -16.95 -29.55 -32.99
CA LYS A 11 -17.15 -30.69 -33.91
C LYS A 11 -16.06 -31.76 -33.72
N VAL A 12 -14.83 -31.39 -33.49
CA VAL A 12 -13.73 -32.32 -33.16
C VAL A 12 -14.06 -33.13 -31.89
N ILE A 13 -14.58 -32.47 -30.84
CA ILE A 13 -14.98 -33.14 -29.60
C ILE A 13 -16.17 -34.08 -29.81
N GLU A 14 -17.13 -33.68 -30.61
CA GLU A 14 -18.29 -34.53 -30.99
C GLU A 14 -17.82 -35.77 -31.76
N ILE A 15 -16.98 -35.63 -32.78
CA ILE A 15 -16.41 -36.74 -33.53
C ILE A 15 -15.56 -37.66 -32.61
N ALA A 16 -14.81 -37.08 -31.67
CA ALA A 16 -14.04 -37.87 -30.70
C ALA A 16 -14.92 -38.70 -29.77
N ASN A 17 -16.07 -38.16 -29.37
CA ASN A 17 -17.08 -38.91 -28.60
C ASN A 17 -17.72 -40.01 -29.44
N ASP A 18 -18.15 -39.71 -30.65
CA ASP A 18 -18.82 -40.68 -31.51
C ASP A 18 -17.93 -41.89 -31.82
N ILE A 19 -16.64 -41.64 -32.16
CA ILE A 19 -15.70 -42.72 -32.45
C ILE A 19 -15.38 -43.56 -31.20
N SER A 20 -15.36 -42.92 -29.99
CA SER A 20 -15.14 -43.65 -28.75
C SER A 20 -16.29 -44.63 -28.48
N ILE A 21 -17.52 -44.26 -28.78
CA ILE A 21 -18.71 -45.09 -28.68
C ILE A 21 -18.69 -46.20 -29.74
N GLU A 22 -18.38 -45.89 -30.99
CA GLU A 22 -18.30 -46.86 -32.10
C GLU A 22 -17.25 -47.96 -31.83
N LEU A 23 -16.10 -47.58 -31.22
CA LEU A 23 -15.06 -48.55 -30.85
C LEU A 23 -15.32 -49.27 -29.53
N GLY A 24 -16.40 -48.90 -28.79
CA GLY A 24 -16.73 -49.48 -27.50
C GLY A 24 -15.79 -49.05 -26.36
N HIS A 25 -15.17 -47.89 -26.44
CA HIS A 25 -14.27 -47.33 -25.42
C HIS A 25 -15.07 -46.50 -24.43
N ASN A 26 -15.02 -46.83 -23.14
CA ASN A 26 -15.79 -46.18 -22.08
C ASN A 26 -15.45 -44.70 -21.85
N TYR A 27 -14.30 -44.23 -22.33
CA TYR A 27 -13.80 -42.86 -22.13
C TYR A 27 -13.25 -42.29 -23.41
N ILE A 28 -13.34 -40.94 -23.55
CA ILE A 28 -12.72 -40.22 -24.64
C ILE A 28 -11.22 -40.01 -24.29
N GLY A 29 -10.36 -40.75 -25.01
CA GLY A 29 -8.92 -40.67 -24.89
C GLY A 29 -8.31 -39.64 -25.82
N THR A 30 -6.98 -39.42 -25.70
CA THR A 30 -6.20 -38.50 -26.57
C THR A 30 -6.21 -38.95 -28.04
N GLU A 31 -6.23 -40.26 -28.31
CA GLU A 31 -6.37 -40.90 -29.62
C GLU A 31 -7.66 -40.54 -30.32
N HIS A 32 -8.77 -40.47 -29.59
CA HIS A 32 -10.08 -40.09 -30.13
C HIS A 32 -10.07 -38.60 -30.51
N ILE A 33 -9.41 -37.74 -29.68
CA ILE A 33 -9.23 -36.33 -30.01
C ILE A 33 -8.38 -36.17 -31.27
N LEU A 34 -7.29 -36.94 -31.42
CA LEU A 34 -6.47 -36.96 -32.63
C LEU A 34 -7.31 -37.37 -33.85
N TYR A 35 -8.10 -38.46 -33.75
CA TYR A 35 -8.99 -38.86 -34.82
C TYR A 35 -9.98 -37.75 -35.19
N GLY A 36 -10.57 -37.09 -34.18
CA GLY A 36 -11.50 -35.99 -34.40
C GLY A 36 -10.84 -34.79 -35.12
N LEU A 37 -9.58 -34.47 -34.78
CA LEU A 37 -8.80 -33.41 -35.44
C LEU A 37 -8.55 -33.72 -36.91
N VAL A 38 -8.26 -34.99 -37.24
CA VAL A 38 -7.99 -35.38 -38.64
C VAL A 38 -9.30 -35.49 -39.42
N LYS A 39 -10.37 -35.99 -38.84
CA LYS A 39 -11.67 -36.24 -39.47
C LYS A 39 -12.47 -34.98 -39.76
N GLU A 40 -12.29 -33.94 -38.97
CA GLU A 40 -12.97 -32.64 -39.11
C GLU A 40 -12.72 -32.05 -40.51
N GLY A 41 -11.50 -32.15 -41.06
CA GLY A 41 -11.19 -31.95 -42.44
C GLY A 41 -10.87 -30.50 -42.89
N GLU A 42 -11.44 -29.50 -42.26
CA GLU A 42 -11.35 -28.09 -42.68
C GLU A 42 -10.45 -27.22 -41.76
N GLY A 43 -10.21 -27.62 -40.52
CA GLY A 43 -9.41 -26.88 -39.56
C GLY A 43 -7.90 -26.90 -39.85
N ILE A 44 -7.16 -25.97 -39.28
CA ILE A 44 -5.69 -25.87 -39.40
C ILE A 44 -5.05 -27.19 -38.96
N ALA A 45 -5.45 -27.76 -37.86
CA ALA A 45 -4.91 -29.03 -37.36
C ALA A 45 -5.08 -30.16 -38.41
N SER A 46 -6.27 -30.27 -38.99
CA SER A 46 -6.56 -31.28 -40.00
C SER A 46 -5.68 -31.11 -41.25
N LYS A 47 -5.51 -29.89 -41.75
CA LYS A 47 -4.69 -29.60 -42.94
C LYS A 47 -3.21 -29.93 -42.69
N VAL A 48 -2.67 -29.53 -41.54
CA VAL A 48 -1.28 -29.82 -41.18
C VAL A 48 -1.03 -31.33 -41.05
N LEU A 49 -1.94 -32.06 -40.38
CA LEU A 49 -1.83 -33.50 -40.19
C LEU A 49 -1.96 -34.25 -41.54
N GLN A 50 -2.90 -33.87 -42.39
CA GLN A 50 -3.07 -34.45 -43.71
C GLN A 50 -1.86 -34.20 -44.65
N ASN A 51 -1.29 -32.99 -44.64
CA ASN A 51 -0.06 -32.67 -45.38
C ASN A 51 1.13 -33.56 -44.97
N LYS A 52 1.16 -34.01 -43.69
CA LYS A 52 2.15 -34.98 -43.18
C LYS A 52 1.74 -36.44 -43.40
N GLY A 53 0.67 -36.70 -44.15
CA GLY A 53 0.20 -38.05 -44.48
C GLY A 53 -0.53 -38.77 -43.34
N VAL A 54 -0.94 -38.03 -42.27
CA VAL A 54 -1.80 -38.55 -41.18
C VAL A 54 -3.26 -38.45 -41.65
N THR A 55 -3.84 -39.58 -42.07
CA THR A 55 -5.23 -39.64 -42.53
C THR A 55 -6.11 -40.31 -41.49
N SER A 56 -7.41 -40.02 -41.53
CA SER A 56 -8.38 -40.61 -40.56
C SER A 56 -8.41 -42.12 -40.60
N GLU A 57 -8.21 -42.71 -41.82
CA GLU A 57 -8.18 -44.19 -41.98
C GLU A 57 -6.95 -44.81 -41.30
N LYS A 58 -5.79 -44.21 -41.43
CA LYS A 58 -4.56 -44.66 -40.79
C LYS A 58 -4.65 -44.53 -39.27
N VAL A 59 -5.10 -43.38 -38.78
CA VAL A 59 -5.31 -43.15 -37.34
C VAL A 59 -6.31 -44.18 -36.77
N LEU A 60 -7.41 -44.45 -37.46
CA LEU A 60 -8.39 -45.41 -37.01
C LEU A 60 -7.80 -46.84 -36.99
N LYS A 61 -6.96 -47.20 -38.01
CA LYS A 61 -6.29 -48.50 -37.99
C LYS A 61 -5.35 -48.65 -36.80
N GLU A 62 -4.53 -47.69 -36.54
CA GLU A 62 -3.62 -47.69 -35.41
C GLU A 62 -4.35 -47.73 -34.03
N ILE A 63 -5.50 -46.99 -33.89
CA ILE A 63 -6.31 -47.07 -32.68
C ILE A 63 -6.83 -48.54 -32.46
N LYS A 64 -7.30 -49.20 -33.55
CA LYS A 64 -7.77 -50.58 -33.46
C LYS A 64 -6.64 -51.58 -33.16
N GLU A 65 -5.46 -51.36 -33.68
CA GLU A 65 -4.30 -52.21 -33.42
C GLU A 65 -3.79 -52.06 -31.98
N MET A 66 -3.73 -50.81 -31.45
CA MET A 66 -3.21 -50.54 -30.10
C MET A 66 -4.19 -50.85 -28.96
N LEU A 67 -5.48 -50.54 -29.16
CA LEU A 67 -6.49 -50.60 -28.09
C LEU A 67 -7.56 -51.70 -28.27
N GLY A 68 -7.68 -52.23 -29.50
CA GLY A 68 -8.70 -53.23 -29.85
C GLY A 68 -10.10 -52.64 -29.91
N HIS A 69 -11.10 -53.56 -29.95
CA HIS A 69 -12.52 -53.23 -29.84
C HIS A 69 -12.98 -53.51 -28.40
N GLY A 70 -13.67 -52.51 -27.79
CA GLY A 70 -14.31 -52.66 -26.49
C GLY A 70 -15.68 -53.36 -26.57
N LYS A 71 -16.43 -53.34 -25.47
CA LYS A 71 -17.84 -53.79 -25.44
C LYS A 71 -18.76 -52.71 -25.99
N GLU A 72 -19.88 -53.12 -26.62
CA GLU A 72 -20.89 -52.15 -27.04
C GLU A 72 -21.38 -51.28 -25.88
N ILE A 73 -21.24 -49.94 -26.04
CA ILE A 73 -21.70 -48.95 -25.08
C ILE A 73 -22.63 -47.95 -25.76
N LYS A 74 -23.57 -47.37 -25.01
CA LYS A 74 -24.52 -46.39 -25.53
C LYS A 74 -24.05 -44.96 -25.32
N GLU A 75 -23.22 -44.70 -24.32
CA GLU A 75 -22.69 -43.41 -23.96
C GLU A 75 -21.27 -43.55 -23.38
N SER A 76 -20.39 -42.57 -23.63
CA SER A 76 -19.09 -42.55 -23.02
C SER A 76 -19.16 -41.93 -21.60
N LEU A 77 -18.30 -42.39 -20.68
CA LEU A 77 -18.21 -41.87 -19.30
C LEU A 77 -17.46 -40.51 -19.20
N GLY A 78 -17.13 -39.91 -20.37
CA GLY A 78 -16.44 -38.64 -20.45
C GLY A 78 -14.93 -38.74 -20.74
N PHE A 79 -14.19 -37.69 -20.51
CA PHE A 79 -12.75 -37.61 -20.86
C PHE A 79 -11.86 -38.35 -19.86
N THR A 80 -10.81 -38.97 -20.38
CA THR A 80 -9.73 -39.47 -19.53
C THR A 80 -8.99 -38.30 -18.80
N PRO A 81 -8.29 -38.55 -17.68
CA PRO A 81 -7.54 -37.53 -17.01
C PRO A 81 -6.53 -36.81 -17.93
N ARG A 82 -5.89 -37.53 -18.87
CA ARG A 82 -4.97 -36.96 -19.88
C ARG A 82 -5.72 -36.08 -20.90
N SER A 83 -6.86 -36.53 -21.40
CA SER A 83 -7.66 -35.73 -22.32
C SER A 83 -8.18 -34.44 -21.66
N LYS A 84 -8.52 -34.48 -20.36
CA LYS A 84 -8.86 -33.26 -19.60
C LYS A 84 -7.69 -32.27 -19.55
N ARG A 85 -6.47 -32.75 -19.26
CA ARG A 85 -5.27 -31.91 -19.30
C ARG A 85 -4.99 -31.32 -20.68
N VAL A 86 -5.22 -32.09 -21.75
CA VAL A 86 -5.11 -31.58 -23.12
C VAL A 86 -6.08 -30.42 -23.35
N LEU A 87 -7.32 -30.50 -22.88
CA LEU A 87 -8.30 -29.42 -22.99
C LEU A 87 -7.89 -28.19 -22.16
N GLU A 88 -7.35 -28.39 -20.96
CA GLU A 88 -6.83 -27.30 -20.11
C GLU A 88 -5.61 -26.65 -20.75
N ASN A 89 -4.65 -27.44 -21.24
CA ASN A 89 -3.47 -26.93 -21.93
C ASN A 89 -3.84 -26.21 -23.23
N ALA A 90 -4.88 -26.66 -23.96
CA ALA A 90 -5.35 -25.98 -25.16
C ALA A 90 -5.89 -24.58 -24.87
N PHE A 91 -6.53 -24.39 -23.72
CA PHE A 91 -6.94 -23.06 -23.27
C PHE A 91 -5.72 -22.17 -22.94
N LEU A 92 -4.71 -22.73 -22.27
CA LEU A 92 -3.48 -21.99 -21.94
C LEU A 92 -2.71 -21.62 -23.22
N GLU A 93 -2.65 -22.50 -24.21
CA GLU A 93 -2.02 -22.21 -25.51
C GLU A 93 -2.80 -21.13 -26.28
N ALA A 94 -4.13 -21.22 -26.33
CA ALA A 94 -4.96 -20.18 -26.92
C ALA A 94 -4.69 -18.80 -26.29
N LYS A 95 -4.67 -18.76 -24.95
CA LYS A 95 -4.39 -17.53 -24.21
C LYS A 95 -2.96 -17.00 -24.43
N ARG A 96 -1.97 -17.90 -24.58
CA ARG A 96 -0.57 -17.53 -24.85
C ARG A 96 -0.40 -16.88 -26.21
N ILE A 97 -1.19 -17.33 -27.20
CA ILE A 97 -1.20 -16.83 -28.58
C ILE A 97 -2.15 -15.62 -28.72
N GLY A 98 -2.86 -15.19 -27.66
CA GLY A 98 -3.74 -14.02 -27.69
C GLY A 98 -5.21 -14.31 -28.05
N TYR A 99 -5.63 -15.58 -28.15
CA TYR A 99 -7.02 -15.94 -28.48
C TYR A 99 -7.87 -16.18 -27.24
N ASN A 100 -9.13 -15.72 -27.27
CA ASN A 100 -10.13 -15.94 -26.19
C ASN A 100 -10.99 -17.20 -26.39
N TYR A 101 -10.66 -18.02 -27.37
CA TYR A 101 -11.38 -19.26 -27.73
C TYR A 101 -10.39 -20.35 -28.13
N ILE A 102 -10.79 -21.60 -27.94
CA ILE A 102 -9.99 -22.78 -28.30
C ILE A 102 -10.35 -23.22 -29.73
N GLY A 103 -9.38 -23.13 -30.63
CA GLY A 103 -9.46 -23.66 -32.00
C GLY A 103 -8.86 -25.05 -32.13
N THR A 104 -8.92 -25.63 -33.35
CA THR A 104 -8.36 -26.96 -33.66
C THR A 104 -6.83 -26.98 -33.54
N GLU A 105 -6.17 -25.90 -33.91
CA GLU A 105 -4.72 -25.65 -33.76
C GLU A 105 -4.28 -25.70 -32.29
N HIS A 106 -5.01 -25.08 -31.40
CA HIS A 106 -4.72 -25.07 -29.97
C HIS A 106 -4.86 -26.48 -29.36
N LEU A 107 -5.86 -27.24 -29.79
CA LEU A 107 -6.03 -28.65 -29.39
C LEU A 107 -4.86 -29.51 -29.87
N LEU A 108 -4.38 -29.30 -31.09
CA LEU A 108 -3.25 -30.04 -31.61
C LEU A 108 -1.94 -29.69 -30.89
N LEU A 109 -1.69 -28.40 -30.66
CA LEU A 109 -0.53 -27.95 -29.88
C LEU A 109 -0.52 -28.52 -28.45
N ALA A 110 -1.66 -28.50 -27.79
CA ALA A 110 -1.79 -29.07 -26.44
C ALA A 110 -1.59 -30.58 -26.42
N LEU A 111 -2.05 -31.28 -27.44
CA LEU A 111 -1.88 -32.71 -27.60
C LEU A 111 -0.42 -33.07 -27.75
N MET A 112 0.35 -32.29 -28.56
CA MET A 112 1.78 -32.47 -28.71
C MET A 112 2.57 -32.16 -27.40
N LYS A 113 2.12 -31.18 -26.62
CA LYS A 113 2.75 -30.84 -25.34
C LYS A 113 2.52 -31.87 -24.23
N GLU A 114 1.44 -32.67 -24.28
CA GLU A 114 1.22 -33.73 -23.30
C GLU A 114 2.30 -34.83 -23.40
N GLY A 115 2.95 -34.98 -24.54
CA GLY A 115 4.17 -35.77 -24.73
C GLY A 115 3.93 -37.28 -24.74
N ASP A 116 3.79 -37.91 -23.57
CA ASP A 116 3.60 -39.37 -23.45
C ASP A 116 2.12 -39.75 -23.47
N CYS A 117 1.46 -39.66 -24.62
CA CYS A 117 0.07 -40.06 -24.78
C CYS A 117 -0.12 -40.95 -26.03
N ILE A 118 -1.27 -41.64 -26.09
CA ILE A 118 -1.55 -42.59 -27.19
C ILE A 118 -1.60 -41.87 -28.54
N ALA A 119 -2.17 -40.70 -28.59
CA ALA A 119 -2.16 -39.87 -29.83
C ALA A 119 -0.76 -39.62 -30.36
N ILE A 120 0.22 -39.31 -29.52
CA ILE A 120 1.61 -39.09 -29.91
C ILE A 120 2.26 -40.38 -30.38
N LYS A 121 1.98 -41.51 -29.73
CA LYS A 121 2.48 -42.82 -30.18
C LYS A 121 1.96 -43.16 -31.56
N ILE A 122 0.71 -42.90 -31.84
CA ILE A 122 0.11 -43.10 -33.20
C ILE A 122 0.83 -42.20 -34.24
N ILE A 123 1.08 -40.94 -33.94
CA ILE A 123 1.79 -40.03 -34.84
C ILE A 123 3.20 -40.55 -35.13
N LEU A 124 3.92 -41.08 -34.14
CA LEU A 124 5.27 -41.64 -34.28
C LEU A 124 5.28 -42.93 -35.08
N GLU A 125 4.28 -43.83 -34.85
CA GLU A 125 4.13 -45.07 -35.65
C GLU A 125 3.85 -44.80 -37.16
N LEU A 126 3.21 -43.62 -37.43
CA LEU A 126 3.01 -43.15 -38.78
C LEU A 126 4.26 -42.49 -39.39
N ASN A 127 5.44 -42.58 -38.72
CA ASN A 127 6.73 -42.00 -39.14
C ASN A 127 6.69 -40.48 -39.32
N VAL A 128 5.92 -39.76 -38.48
CA VAL A 128 5.84 -38.31 -38.54
C VAL A 128 6.52 -37.73 -37.30
N GLU A 129 7.48 -36.83 -37.51
CA GLU A 129 8.22 -36.17 -36.46
C GLU A 129 7.41 -35.01 -35.83
N ILE A 130 7.20 -35.03 -34.54
CA ILE A 130 6.44 -34.04 -33.76
C ILE A 130 6.93 -32.61 -33.98
N PRO A 131 8.27 -32.30 -33.98
CA PRO A 131 8.76 -30.95 -34.22
C PRO A 131 8.37 -30.37 -35.57
N GLN A 132 8.19 -31.23 -36.59
CA GLN A 132 7.76 -30.79 -37.94
C GLN A 132 6.31 -30.32 -37.92
N ILE A 133 5.41 -31.03 -37.21
CA ILE A 133 4.00 -30.63 -37.04
C ILE A 133 3.94 -29.32 -36.26
N TYR A 134 4.71 -29.21 -35.19
CA TYR A 134 4.73 -28.00 -34.34
C TYR A 134 5.13 -26.77 -35.13
N ASN A 135 6.25 -26.87 -35.93
CA ASN A 135 6.75 -25.77 -36.72
C ASN A 135 5.78 -25.38 -37.85
N GLU A 136 5.06 -26.34 -38.42
CA GLU A 136 4.08 -26.08 -39.48
C GLU A 136 2.81 -25.43 -38.91
N VAL A 137 2.32 -25.87 -37.77
CA VAL A 137 1.21 -25.21 -37.07
C VAL A 137 1.59 -23.78 -36.67
N ALA A 138 2.81 -23.57 -36.15
CA ALA A 138 3.30 -22.24 -35.79
C ALA A 138 3.45 -21.31 -37.02
N LYS A 139 3.87 -21.85 -38.17
CA LYS A 139 3.91 -21.07 -39.44
C LYS A 139 2.52 -20.65 -39.89
N VAL A 140 1.56 -21.60 -39.91
CA VAL A 140 0.19 -21.31 -40.33
C VAL A 140 -0.53 -20.35 -39.41
N ILE A 141 -0.29 -20.42 -38.08
CA ILE A 141 -0.82 -19.45 -37.13
C ILE A 141 -0.22 -18.06 -37.43
N ASN A 142 1.09 -17.95 -37.65
CA ASN A 142 1.73 -16.68 -37.95
C ASN A 142 1.31 -16.16 -39.35
N GLU A 143 1.06 -17.04 -40.32
CA GLU A 143 0.54 -16.67 -41.65
C GLU A 143 -0.95 -16.29 -41.58
N GLU A 144 -1.77 -16.93 -40.72
CA GLU A 144 -3.18 -16.53 -40.50
C GLU A 144 -3.29 -15.24 -39.68
N GLU A 145 -2.35 -14.93 -38.78
CA GLU A 145 -2.26 -13.58 -38.19
C GLU A 145 -1.99 -12.55 -39.26
N ILE A 146 -1.07 -12.82 -40.20
CA ILE A 146 -0.78 -11.95 -41.35
C ILE A 146 -1.99 -11.88 -42.30
N ASP A 147 -2.68 -12.98 -42.60
CA ASP A 147 -3.85 -13.02 -43.48
C ASP A 147 -5.13 -12.48 -42.81
N ASN A 148 -5.31 -12.61 -41.49
CA ASN A 148 -6.39 -11.95 -40.72
C ASN A 148 -6.15 -10.46 -40.53
N GLU A 149 -4.91 -10.02 -40.38
CA GLU A 149 -4.55 -8.60 -40.50
C GLU A 149 -4.81 -8.09 -41.93
N ILE A 150 -4.46 -8.84 -42.98
CA ILE A 150 -4.68 -8.49 -44.42
C ILE A 150 -6.19 -8.46 -44.76
N ASN A 151 -7.01 -9.35 -44.26
CA ASN A 151 -8.46 -9.39 -44.59
C ASN A 151 -9.35 -8.44 -43.75
N LYS A 152 -8.92 -8.01 -42.59
CA LYS A 152 -9.53 -6.87 -41.85
C LYS A 152 -9.18 -5.53 -42.50
N ASP A 153 -8.01 -5.44 -43.14
CA ASP A 153 -7.50 -4.23 -43.81
C ASP A 153 -8.01 -3.99 -45.20
N ILE A 154 -8.58 -4.99 -45.90
CA ILE A 154 -9.03 -4.84 -47.33
C ILE A 154 -10.29 -3.95 -47.42
N SER A 155 -10.98 -3.62 -46.38
CA SER A 155 -12.15 -2.72 -46.45
C SER A 155 -11.94 -1.28 -46.00
N LYS A 156 -10.91 -0.91 -45.25
CA LYS A 156 -10.72 0.52 -44.87
C LYS A 156 -9.30 1.01 -44.48
N SER A 157 -8.23 0.21 -44.43
CA SER A 157 -6.95 0.73 -43.90
C SER A 157 -5.63 0.30 -44.58
N LYS A 158 -5.63 -0.03 -45.84
CA LYS A 158 -4.41 -0.45 -46.62
C LYS A 158 -3.24 0.54 -46.66
N SER A 159 -3.31 1.70 -45.97
CA SER A 159 -2.27 2.72 -46.03
C SER A 159 -1.70 3.19 -44.69
N LYS A 160 -2.23 2.79 -43.55
CA LYS A 160 -1.88 3.43 -42.27
C LYS A 160 -0.95 2.63 -41.34
N SER A 161 -1.02 1.28 -41.28
CA SER A 161 -0.25 0.48 -40.30
C SER A 161 1.24 0.25 -40.67
N GLN A 162 1.60 0.26 -41.95
CA GLN A 162 3.01 0.21 -42.37
C GLN A 162 3.81 1.48 -42.08
N GLN A 163 3.18 2.57 -41.62
CA GLN A 163 3.83 3.86 -41.35
C GLN A 163 4.20 4.08 -39.88
N THR A 164 3.81 3.22 -38.94
CA THR A 164 3.93 3.45 -37.48
C THR A 164 4.67 2.37 -36.70
N THR A 165 5.70 1.78 -37.33
CA THR A 165 6.47 0.66 -36.70
C THR A 165 7.16 1.04 -35.37
N THR A 166 7.71 2.26 -35.27
CA THR A 166 8.39 2.73 -34.05
C THR A 166 7.36 3.09 -32.96
N LEU A 167 6.23 3.69 -33.35
CA LEU A 167 5.14 4.00 -32.44
C LEU A 167 4.53 2.75 -31.84
N ASN A 168 4.29 1.71 -32.62
CA ASN A 168 3.76 0.44 -32.13
C ASN A 168 4.73 -0.33 -31.21
N GLN A 169 6.04 -0.06 -31.34
CA GLN A 169 7.06 -0.69 -30.48
C GLN A 169 7.16 -0.02 -29.09
N PHE A 170 6.99 1.30 -29.01
CA PHE A 170 7.20 2.10 -27.79
C PHE A 170 5.96 2.88 -27.36
N GLY A 171 4.85 2.72 -28.07
CA GLY A 171 3.60 3.38 -27.80
C GLY A 171 2.45 2.39 -27.67
N GLU A 172 1.40 2.85 -27.02
CA GLU A 172 0.17 2.11 -26.80
C GLU A 172 -1.01 2.91 -27.33
N ASP A 173 -1.84 2.33 -28.21
CA ASP A 173 -3.04 2.99 -28.73
C ASP A 173 -4.16 2.94 -27.69
N ILE A 174 -4.40 4.08 -27.04
CA ILE A 174 -5.43 4.24 -26.01
C ILE A 174 -6.83 4.18 -26.65
N THR A 175 -6.98 4.68 -27.87
CA THR A 175 -8.28 4.68 -28.56
C THR A 175 -8.70 3.26 -28.95
N GLU A 176 -7.79 2.44 -29.43
CA GLU A 176 -8.05 1.02 -29.71
C GLU A 176 -8.46 0.25 -28.44
N LYS A 177 -7.80 0.52 -27.32
CA LYS A 177 -8.20 -0.06 -26.04
C LYS A 177 -9.58 0.40 -25.59
N ALA A 178 -9.95 1.66 -25.85
CA ALA A 178 -11.29 2.18 -25.58
C ALA A 178 -12.36 1.48 -26.44
N GLU A 179 -12.08 1.23 -27.73
CA GLU A 179 -12.97 0.46 -28.62
C GLU A 179 -13.17 -0.98 -28.13
N GLU A 180 -12.13 -1.57 -27.55
CA GLU A 180 -12.19 -2.92 -26.95
C GLU A 180 -12.89 -2.95 -25.57
N GLY A 181 -13.28 -1.81 -25.01
CA GLY A 181 -13.93 -1.71 -23.71
C GLY A 181 -13.03 -2.10 -22.52
N LYS A 182 -11.73 -1.86 -22.64
CA LYS A 182 -10.73 -2.24 -21.61
C LYS A 182 -10.61 -1.23 -20.48
N PHE A 183 -11.12 -0.01 -20.67
CA PHE A 183 -11.05 1.04 -19.67
C PHE A 183 -12.20 0.99 -18.66
N ASP A 184 -12.03 1.69 -17.57
CA ASP A 184 -13.05 1.90 -16.56
C ASP A 184 -13.90 3.13 -16.96
N ASN A 185 -15.19 3.07 -16.68
CA ASN A 185 -16.05 4.24 -16.87
C ASN A 185 -15.50 5.43 -16.07
N ILE A 186 -15.21 6.52 -16.76
CA ILE A 186 -14.66 7.71 -16.11
C ILE A 186 -15.80 8.53 -15.52
N ILE A 187 -15.71 8.71 -14.20
CA ILE A 187 -16.72 9.36 -13.39
C ILE A 187 -16.15 10.66 -12.82
N GLY A 188 -16.91 11.75 -12.95
CA GLY A 188 -16.61 13.02 -12.28
C GLY A 188 -15.50 13.87 -12.93
N ARG A 189 -15.11 13.58 -14.17
CA ARG A 189 -14.07 14.32 -14.91
C ARG A 189 -14.55 14.90 -16.26
N GLU A 190 -15.86 15.03 -16.41
CA GLU A 190 -16.48 15.50 -17.65
C GLU A 190 -16.01 16.90 -18.04
N LYS A 191 -15.83 17.80 -17.07
CA LYS A 191 -15.40 19.19 -17.29
C LYS A 191 -13.98 19.26 -17.85
N GLU A 192 -13.08 18.45 -17.31
CA GLU A 192 -11.69 18.40 -17.76
C GLU A 192 -11.59 17.78 -19.15
N VAL A 193 -12.38 16.75 -19.44
CA VAL A 193 -12.45 16.13 -20.77
C VAL A 193 -13.03 17.11 -21.79
N GLU A 194 -14.13 17.81 -21.48
CA GLU A 194 -14.70 18.85 -22.35
C GLU A 194 -13.68 19.97 -22.62
N ARG A 195 -12.97 20.40 -21.58
CA ARG A 195 -11.93 21.42 -21.70
C ARG A 195 -10.78 20.97 -22.59
N MET A 196 -10.42 19.70 -22.52
CA MET A 196 -9.39 19.11 -23.38
C MET A 196 -9.85 19.07 -24.83
N ILE A 197 -11.11 18.70 -25.12
CA ILE A 197 -11.72 18.73 -26.45
C ILE A 197 -11.70 20.14 -27.02
N GLU A 198 -12.09 21.14 -26.22
CA GLU A 198 -12.04 22.55 -26.61
C GLU A 198 -10.63 23.00 -27.01
N ILE A 199 -9.62 22.66 -26.22
CA ILE A 199 -8.23 23.03 -26.49
C ILE A 199 -7.72 22.35 -27.76
N LEU A 200 -7.94 21.05 -27.93
CA LEU A 200 -7.55 20.29 -29.10
C LEU A 200 -8.19 20.83 -30.40
N SER A 201 -9.36 21.44 -30.29
CA SER A 201 -10.07 22.03 -31.43
C SER A 201 -9.62 23.46 -31.78
N ARG A 202 -8.70 24.07 -31.01
CA ARG A 202 -8.18 25.41 -31.28
C ARG A 202 -7.22 25.41 -32.45
N ARG A 203 -7.11 26.58 -33.13
CA ARG A 203 -6.11 26.78 -34.19
C ARG A 203 -4.68 26.94 -33.69
N THR A 204 -4.52 27.51 -32.47
CA THR A 204 -3.23 27.76 -31.83
C THR A 204 -3.34 27.39 -30.34
N LYS A 205 -2.23 27.06 -29.70
CA LYS A 205 -2.22 26.54 -28.32
C LYS A 205 -3.17 25.34 -28.16
N ASN A 206 -3.12 24.44 -29.12
CA ASN A 206 -3.98 23.27 -29.22
C ASN A 206 -3.38 22.00 -28.57
N ASN A 207 -2.40 22.17 -27.70
CA ASN A 207 -1.82 21.08 -26.91
C ASN A 207 -2.23 21.25 -25.45
N PRO A 208 -3.18 20.49 -24.94
CA PRO A 208 -3.53 20.51 -23.51
C PRO A 208 -2.42 19.90 -22.66
N CYS A 209 -2.19 20.47 -21.49
CA CYS A 209 -1.32 19.92 -20.47
C CYS A 209 -2.10 19.76 -19.17
N LEU A 210 -2.32 18.53 -18.72
CA LEU A 210 -2.98 18.20 -17.48
C LEU A 210 -2.00 18.44 -16.32
N ILE A 211 -2.36 19.32 -15.41
CA ILE A 211 -1.51 19.72 -14.28
C ILE A 211 -2.22 19.38 -12.99
N GLY A 212 -1.59 18.60 -12.15
CA GLY A 212 -2.17 18.21 -10.86
C GLY A 212 -1.24 17.30 -10.08
N GLU A 213 -1.56 17.08 -8.83
CA GLU A 213 -0.78 16.22 -7.96
C GLU A 213 -0.75 14.76 -8.44
N PRO A 214 0.23 13.95 -8.02
CA PRO A 214 0.26 12.52 -8.34
C PRO A 214 -1.00 11.81 -7.81
N GLY A 215 -1.56 10.88 -8.59
CA GLY A 215 -2.71 10.08 -8.15
C GLY A 215 -4.08 10.76 -8.22
N VAL A 216 -4.21 11.99 -8.76
CA VAL A 216 -5.53 12.65 -8.92
C VAL A 216 -6.31 12.18 -10.15
N GLY A 217 -5.75 11.28 -10.96
CA GLY A 217 -6.43 10.70 -12.12
C GLY A 217 -6.21 11.43 -13.45
N LYS A 218 -5.03 12.03 -13.67
CA LYS A 218 -4.69 12.71 -14.94
C LYS A 218 -4.77 11.78 -16.16
N THR A 219 -4.25 10.57 -16.05
CA THR A 219 -4.28 9.56 -17.11
C THR A 219 -5.71 9.12 -17.45
N ALA A 220 -6.57 8.95 -16.43
CA ALA A 220 -7.98 8.62 -16.61
C ALA A 220 -8.72 9.65 -17.46
N ILE A 221 -8.40 10.95 -17.36
CA ILE A 221 -9.01 11.99 -18.19
C ILE A 221 -8.70 11.78 -19.69
N VAL A 222 -7.47 11.32 -20.00
CA VAL A 222 -7.06 11.01 -21.39
C VAL A 222 -7.77 9.75 -21.89
N GLU A 223 -7.94 8.75 -21.05
CA GLU A 223 -8.71 7.54 -21.34
C GLU A 223 -10.18 7.91 -21.62
N GLY A 224 -10.79 8.86 -20.86
CA GLY A 224 -12.13 9.36 -21.13
C GLY A 224 -12.27 10.11 -22.44
N LEU A 225 -11.26 10.84 -22.85
CA LEU A 225 -11.26 11.43 -24.18
C LEU A 225 -11.23 10.34 -25.24
N ALA A 226 -10.42 9.29 -25.05
CA ALA A 226 -10.35 8.17 -25.98
C ALA A 226 -11.68 7.42 -26.08
N GLU A 227 -12.39 7.20 -24.96
CA GLU A 227 -13.74 6.64 -24.97
C GLU A 227 -14.74 7.51 -25.77
N LYS A 228 -14.73 8.83 -25.55
CA LYS A 228 -15.59 9.76 -26.31
C LYS A 228 -15.27 9.75 -27.80
N ILE A 229 -14.00 9.60 -28.19
CA ILE A 229 -13.59 9.45 -29.59
C ILE A 229 -14.11 8.13 -30.15
N ALA A 230 -13.94 7.02 -29.43
CA ALA A 230 -14.38 5.69 -29.85
C ALA A 230 -15.90 5.62 -30.06
N ILE A 231 -16.69 6.24 -29.15
CA ILE A 231 -18.15 6.34 -29.28
C ILE A 231 -18.57 7.35 -30.35
N GLY A 232 -17.69 8.28 -30.74
CA GLY A 232 -17.96 9.33 -31.69
C GLY A 232 -18.62 10.58 -31.10
N ASP A 233 -18.64 10.73 -29.76
CA ASP A 233 -19.18 11.86 -29.02
C ASP A 233 -18.16 13.02 -28.91
N VAL A 234 -17.59 13.39 -30.04
CA VAL A 234 -16.60 14.46 -30.18
C VAL A 234 -16.85 15.27 -31.45
N PRO A 235 -16.36 16.52 -31.55
CA PRO A 235 -16.43 17.30 -32.77
C PRO A 235 -15.80 16.57 -33.97
N GLN A 236 -16.27 16.90 -35.19
CA GLN A 236 -15.92 16.17 -36.40
C GLN A 236 -14.40 16.14 -36.69
N ASN A 237 -13.66 17.15 -36.26
CA ASN A 237 -12.20 17.23 -36.37
C ASN A 237 -11.44 16.22 -35.49
N LEU A 238 -12.08 15.63 -34.48
CA LEU A 238 -11.49 14.66 -33.56
C LEU A 238 -12.01 13.23 -33.81
N LYS A 239 -13.10 13.03 -34.56
CA LYS A 239 -13.72 11.70 -34.77
C LYS A 239 -12.80 10.67 -35.41
N GLU A 240 -11.86 11.10 -36.26
CA GLU A 240 -10.92 10.21 -36.95
C GLU A 240 -9.53 10.20 -36.28
N LYS A 241 -9.38 10.83 -35.13
CA LYS A 241 -8.12 10.90 -34.39
C LYS A 241 -7.95 9.68 -33.48
N ARG A 242 -6.70 9.28 -33.34
CA ARG A 242 -6.26 8.23 -32.39
C ARG A 242 -5.33 8.83 -31.36
N ILE A 243 -5.44 8.40 -30.13
CA ILE A 243 -4.55 8.81 -29.03
C ILE A 243 -3.55 7.69 -28.80
N ILE A 244 -2.27 7.99 -28.97
CA ILE A 244 -1.19 7.04 -28.70
C ILE A 244 -0.36 7.55 -27.54
N SER A 245 -0.31 6.76 -26.44
CA SER A 245 0.59 7.00 -25.32
C SER A 245 1.99 6.55 -25.66
N ILE A 246 3.01 7.35 -25.38
CA ILE A 246 4.41 7.00 -25.60
C ILE A 246 5.12 6.78 -24.26
N ASP A 247 5.78 5.63 -24.13
CA ASP A 247 6.71 5.33 -23.04
C ASP A 247 8.11 5.86 -23.35
N ILE A 248 8.40 7.04 -22.79
CA ILE A 248 9.71 7.68 -22.94
C ILE A 248 10.80 6.88 -22.22
N SER A 249 10.49 6.31 -21.07
CA SER A 249 11.44 5.50 -20.30
C SER A 249 11.86 4.24 -21.09
N GLY A 250 10.90 3.57 -21.75
CA GLY A 250 11.16 2.45 -22.64
C GLY A 250 11.99 2.84 -23.87
N MET A 251 11.81 4.05 -24.40
CA MET A 251 12.62 4.56 -25.51
C MET A 251 14.09 4.81 -25.14
N VAL A 252 14.35 5.21 -23.89
CA VAL A 252 15.72 5.41 -23.36
C VAL A 252 16.36 4.07 -23.00
N ALA A 253 15.58 3.10 -22.54
CA ALA A 253 16.09 1.80 -22.12
C ALA A 253 16.81 1.08 -23.28
N GLY A 254 18.00 0.54 -22.98
CA GLY A 254 18.82 -0.20 -23.97
C GLY A 254 19.58 0.66 -25.00
N THR A 255 19.53 1.99 -24.92
CA THR A 255 20.38 2.86 -25.75
C THR A 255 21.77 2.97 -25.11
N LYS A 256 22.82 2.69 -25.89
CA LYS A 256 24.20 2.83 -25.44
C LYS A 256 24.75 4.24 -25.70
N TYR A 257 24.20 4.95 -26.66
CA TYR A 257 24.65 6.27 -27.08
C TYR A 257 23.47 7.26 -27.13
N ARG A 258 23.73 8.52 -26.84
CA ARG A 258 22.76 9.63 -26.91
C ARG A 258 22.04 9.72 -28.26
N GLY A 259 22.76 9.44 -29.37
CA GLY A 259 22.20 9.49 -30.72
C GLY A 259 21.10 8.48 -31.02
N ASP A 260 21.13 7.32 -30.35
CA ASP A 260 20.16 6.25 -30.59
C ASP A 260 18.75 6.67 -30.08
N PHE A 261 18.66 7.33 -28.93
CA PHE A 261 17.40 7.84 -28.41
C PHE A 261 16.85 8.99 -29.26
N GLU A 262 17.73 9.96 -29.64
CA GLU A 262 17.33 11.06 -30.54
C GLU A 262 16.78 10.53 -31.86
N GLU A 263 17.39 9.47 -32.41
CA GLU A 263 16.93 8.84 -33.67
C GLU A 263 15.56 8.16 -33.47
N ARG A 264 15.35 7.42 -32.37
CA ARG A 264 14.05 6.78 -32.05
C ARG A 264 12.93 7.82 -31.92
N ILE A 265 13.14 8.89 -31.15
CA ILE A 265 12.15 9.98 -31.01
C ILE A 265 11.88 10.64 -32.37
N LYS A 266 12.93 10.96 -33.18
CA LYS A 266 12.74 11.56 -34.49
C LYS A 266 11.95 10.66 -35.43
N LYS A 267 12.18 9.34 -35.40
CA LYS A 267 11.41 8.36 -36.18
C LYS A 267 9.95 8.33 -35.74
N ALA A 268 9.67 8.23 -34.41
CA ALA A 268 8.33 8.20 -33.88
C ALA A 268 7.55 9.48 -34.24
N LEU A 269 8.14 10.66 -34.02
CA LEU A 269 7.50 11.94 -34.37
C LEU A 269 7.33 12.09 -35.90
N GLY A 270 8.23 11.53 -36.70
CA GLY A 270 8.12 11.47 -38.14
C GLY A 270 6.94 10.59 -38.62
N GLU A 271 6.67 9.50 -37.94
CA GLU A 271 5.52 8.63 -38.13
C GLU A 271 4.22 9.35 -37.79
N VAL A 272 4.14 10.02 -36.60
CA VAL A 272 2.97 10.85 -36.20
C VAL A 272 2.64 11.92 -37.26
N ARG A 273 3.66 12.62 -37.72
CA ARG A 273 3.49 13.68 -38.72
C ARG A 273 2.95 13.14 -40.05
N LYS A 274 3.44 11.96 -40.49
CA LYS A 274 3.00 11.32 -41.73
C LYS A 274 1.58 10.77 -41.64
N ALA A 275 1.20 10.22 -40.50
CA ALA A 275 -0.12 9.67 -40.26
C ALA A 275 -1.19 10.77 -40.19
N GLY A 276 -0.90 11.89 -39.53
CA GLY A 276 -1.79 13.09 -39.47
C GLY A 276 -3.06 12.94 -38.67
N ASP A 277 -3.40 11.73 -38.23
CA ASP A 277 -4.56 11.37 -37.40
C ASP A 277 -4.21 11.04 -35.95
N ILE A 278 -2.95 11.14 -35.57
CA ILE A 278 -2.46 10.75 -34.25
C ILE A 278 -2.34 11.96 -33.35
N ILE A 279 -2.87 11.85 -32.12
CA ILE A 279 -2.62 12.73 -30.99
C ILE A 279 -1.70 11.96 -30.03
N LEU A 280 -0.53 12.53 -29.72
CA LEU A 280 0.38 11.91 -28.78
C LEU A 280 -0.04 12.20 -27.35
N PHE A 281 -0.02 11.22 -26.51
CA PHE A 281 -0.08 11.39 -25.07
C PHE A 281 1.27 11.08 -24.44
N ILE A 282 1.75 12.00 -23.60
CA ILE A 282 2.99 11.84 -22.87
C ILE A 282 2.71 12.11 -21.39
N ASP A 283 2.77 11.04 -20.64
CA ASP A 283 2.74 11.17 -19.17
C ASP A 283 4.12 11.62 -18.68
N GLU A 284 4.15 12.37 -17.58
CA GLU A 284 5.38 12.98 -17.06
C GLU A 284 6.16 13.77 -18.12
N ILE A 285 5.47 14.64 -18.87
CA ILE A 285 6.07 15.40 -19.99
C ILE A 285 7.33 16.18 -19.59
N HIS A 286 7.51 16.48 -18.31
CA HIS A 286 8.71 17.12 -17.76
C HIS A 286 9.98 16.29 -17.99
N THR A 287 9.86 14.96 -18.13
CA THR A 287 11.00 14.07 -18.40
C THR A 287 11.65 14.34 -19.75
N ILE A 288 10.88 14.81 -20.72
CA ILE A 288 11.38 15.20 -22.04
C ILE A 288 12.06 16.57 -22.01
N VAL A 289 11.52 17.49 -21.19
CA VAL A 289 11.96 18.90 -21.15
C VAL A 289 13.08 19.11 -20.13
N GLY A 290 13.08 18.34 -19.03
CA GLY A 290 14.00 18.51 -17.91
C GLY A 290 15.28 17.70 -17.94
N ALA A 291 15.40 16.75 -18.85
CA ALA A 291 16.53 15.84 -18.92
C ALA A 291 17.89 16.50 -19.31
N GLY A 292 17.92 17.82 -19.48
CA GLY A 292 19.10 18.58 -19.90
C GLY A 292 19.94 19.25 -18.80
N ALA A 293 19.55 19.15 -17.53
CA ALA A 293 20.23 19.89 -16.45
C ALA A 293 21.49 19.19 -15.86
N ALA A 294 21.67 17.88 -16.12
CA ALA A 294 22.90 17.17 -15.77
C ALA A 294 23.81 17.05 -17.00
N GLU A 295 25.11 17.21 -16.85
CA GLU A 295 26.09 17.05 -17.94
C GLU A 295 25.90 15.67 -18.62
N GLY A 296 25.31 15.69 -19.82
CA GLY A 296 25.02 14.47 -20.62
C GLY A 296 23.54 14.10 -20.78
N ALA A 297 22.60 14.86 -20.21
CA ALA A 297 21.17 14.55 -20.32
C ALA A 297 20.56 15.00 -21.67
N ILE A 298 19.55 14.26 -22.08
CA ILE A 298 18.96 14.28 -23.42
C ILE A 298 17.93 15.43 -23.50
N ASP A 299 18.15 16.38 -24.41
CA ASP A 299 17.20 17.46 -24.66
C ASP A 299 16.27 17.11 -25.83
N ALA A 300 15.30 16.22 -25.59
CA ALA A 300 14.27 15.90 -26.58
C ALA A 300 13.31 17.09 -26.85
N ALA A 301 13.29 18.08 -25.96
CA ALA A 301 12.51 19.29 -26.16
C ALA A 301 12.91 20.03 -27.43
N ASN A 302 14.19 20.03 -27.81
CA ASN A 302 14.66 20.69 -29.03
C ASN A 302 14.16 20.02 -30.31
N ILE A 303 13.76 18.75 -30.24
CA ILE A 303 13.16 18.03 -31.38
C ILE A 303 11.64 18.35 -31.45
N LEU A 304 10.97 18.44 -30.30
CA LEU A 304 9.53 18.71 -30.22
C LEU A 304 9.17 20.15 -30.54
N LYS A 305 9.95 21.13 -30.05
CA LYS A 305 9.68 22.58 -30.20
C LYS A 305 9.37 22.99 -31.64
N PRO A 306 10.16 22.61 -32.68
CA PRO A 306 9.86 23.00 -34.06
C PRO A 306 8.55 22.43 -34.58
N LEU A 307 8.23 21.18 -34.23
CA LEU A 307 7.03 20.47 -34.71
C LEU A 307 5.75 21.05 -34.05
N LEU A 308 5.79 21.32 -32.75
CA LEU A 308 4.73 22.01 -32.03
C LEU A 308 4.56 23.46 -32.52
N ALA A 309 5.67 24.14 -32.83
CA ALA A 309 5.62 25.51 -33.33
C ALA A 309 4.92 25.62 -34.67
N ARG A 310 5.08 24.65 -35.55
CA ARG A 310 4.44 24.61 -36.88
C ARG A 310 3.04 24.01 -36.87
N GLY A 311 2.62 23.41 -35.73
CA GLY A 311 1.34 22.70 -35.60
C GLY A 311 1.32 21.38 -36.41
N GLU A 312 2.50 20.79 -36.68
CA GLU A 312 2.62 19.56 -37.43
C GLU A 312 2.21 18.31 -36.62
N ILE A 313 2.21 18.43 -35.29
CA ILE A 313 1.76 17.40 -34.35
C ILE A 313 0.86 18.02 -33.27
N GLN A 314 -0.05 17.20 -32.72
CA GLN A 314 -0.83 17.49 -31.52
C GLN A 314 -0.38 16.61 -30.38
N LEU A 315 -0.30 17.18 -29.18
CA LEU A 315 0.24 16.51 -28.00
C LEU A 315 -0.60 16.84 -26.76
N ILE A 316 -0.91 15.84 -25.98
CA ILE A 316 -1.46 15.93 -24.64
C ILE A 316 -0.33 15.61 -23.65
N GLY A 317 -0.04 16.51 -22.74
CA GLY A 317 0.94 16.29 -21.66
C GLY A 317 0.25 16.10 -20.32
N ALA A 318 0.86 15.35 -19.43
CA ALA A 318 0.49 15.30 -18.02
C ALA A 318 1.73 15.53 -17.16
N THR A 319 1.60 16.30 -16.05
CA THR A 319 2.72 16.61 -15.14
C THR A 319 2.18 17.16 -13.80
N THR A 320 3.06 17.37 -12.84
CA THR A 320 2.73 18.06 -11.59
C THR A 320 2.78 19.58 -11.74
N VAL A 321 2.22 20.30 -10.76
CA VAL A 321 2.22 21.79 -10.75
C VAL A 321 3.65 22.33 -10.68
N GLU A 322 4.49 21.75 -9.84
CA GLU A 322 5.87 22.17 -9.64
C GLU A 322 6.72 21.95 -10.90
N GLU A 323 6.59 20.78 -11.51
CA GLU A 323 7.33 20.43 -12.73
C GLU A 323 6.89 21.25 -13.93
N TYR A 324 5.60 21.54 -14.05
CA TYR A 324 5.11 22.44 -15.08
C TYR A 324 5.75 23.82 -14.98
N ARG A 325 5.76 24.41 -13.78
CA ARG A 325 6.40 25.71 -13.52
C ARG A 325 7.92 25.68 -13.77
N LYS A 326 8.56 24.60 -13.35
CA LYS A 326 10.02 24.47 -13.45
C LYS A 326 10.51 24.26 -14.88
N TYR A 327 9.81 23.48 -15.68
CA TYR A 327 10.29 23.01 -16.98
C TYR A 327 9.53 23.55 -18.19
N ILE A 328 8.22 23.77 -18.09
CA ILE A 328 7.42 24.21 -19.24
C ILE A 328 7.19 25.73 -19.22
N GLU A 329 6.80 26.29 -18.11
CA GLU A 329 6.52 27.72 -17.96
C GLU A 329 7.77 28.61 -18.13
N LYS A 330 8.94 28.12 -17.73
CA LYS A 330 10.23 28.81 -17.95
C LYS A 330 10.69 28.82 -19.40
N ASP A 331 10.19 27.90 -20.22
CA ASP A 331 10.52 27.83 -21.65
C ASP A 331 9.46 28.56 -22.49
N SER A 332 9.78 29.77 -22.92
CA SER A 332 8.83 30.61 -23.66
C SER A 332 8.31 30.00 -24.96
N ALA A 333 9.00 29.04 -25.56
CA ALA A 333 8.59 28.35 -26.78
C ALA A 333 7.50 27.28 -26.46
N LEU A 334 7.61 26.59 -25.33
CA LEU A 334 6.64 25.60 -24.86
C LEU A 334 5.42 26.27 -24.25
N GLU A 335 5.61 27.26 -23.39
CA GLU A 335 4.52 28.04 -22.73
C GLU A 335 3.51 28.57 -23.75
N ARG A 336 3.98 29.06 -24.91
CA ARG A 336 3.10 29.54 -25.97
C ARG A 336 2.37 28.46 -26.74
N ARG A 337 2.64 27.19 -26.51
CA ARG A 337 2.08 26.04 -27.24
C ARG A 337 1.19 25.16 -26.40
N PHE A 338 1.48 25.09 -25.11
CA PHE A 338 0.65 24.33 -24.17
C PHE A 338 -0.45 25.21 -23.54
N SER A 339 -1.59 24.58 -23.27
CA SER A 339 -2.68 25.18 -22.52
C SER A 339 -2.89 24.36 -21.27
N PRO A 340 -2.63 24.91 -20.07
CA PRO A 340 -2.78 24.17 -18.83
C PRO A 340 -4.25 23.88 -18.52
N ILE A 341 -4.51 22.66 -18.02
CA ILE A 341 -5.78 22.24 -17.43
C ILE A 341 -5.46 21.79 -16.01
N GLN A 342 -5.97 22.51 -15.03
CA GLN A 342 -5.82 22.15 -13.62
C GLN A 342 -6.69 20.93 -13.31
N VAL A 343 -6.09 19.92 -12.70
CA VAL A 343 -6.76 18.70 -12.24
C VAL A 343 -6.62 18.66 -10.73
N ASP A 344 -7.69 19.05 -10.06
CA ASP A 344 -7.74 19.09 -8.61
C ASP A 344 -8.07 17.71 -8.01
N GLU A 345 -7.73 17.52 -6.73
CA GLU A 345 -8.13 16.33 -5.96
C GLU A 345 -9.67 16.24 -5.94
N PRO A 346 -10.26 15.09 -6.28
CA PRO A 346 -11.71 14.93 -6.24
C PRO A 346 -12.24 15.01 -4.81
N THR A 347 -13.48 15.45 -4.66
CA THR A 347 -14.18 15.46 -3.38
C THR A 347 -14.43 14.03 -2.88
N GLU A 348 -14.74 13.88 -1.58
CA GLU A 348 -15.08 12.56 -1.01
C GLU A 348 -16.28 11.93 -1.73
N ALA A 349 -17.30 12.74 -2.09
CA ALA A 349 -18.48 12.26 -2.79
C ALA A 349 -18.14 11.75 -4.19
N GLU A 350 -17.36 12.51 -4.96
CA GLU A 350 -16.89 12.11 -6.30
C GLU A 350 -16.00 10.85 -6.21
N THR A 351 -15.12 10.78 -5.21
CA THR A 351 -14.27 9.60 -5.01
C THR A 351 -15.08 8.34 -4.69
N ILE A 352 -16.14 8.45 -3.89
CA ILE A 352 -17.04 7.32 -3.61
C ILE A 352 -17.72 6.83 -4.90
N GLU A 353 -18.14 7.74 -5.77
CA GLU A 353 -18.74 7.37 -7.06
C GLU A 353 -17.69 6.71 -7.99
N ILE A 354 -16.47 7.24 -8.05
CA ILE A 354 -15.37 6.63 -8.81
C ILE A 354 -15.11 5.20 -8.30
N LEU A 355 -14.97 5.00 -6.99
CA LEU A 355 -14.73 3.69 -6.41
C LEU A 355 -15.87 2.69 -6.67
N LYS A 356 -17.12 3.17 -6.64
CA LYS A 356 -18.27 2.33 -7.02
C LYS A 356 -18.21 1.91 -8.50
N GLY A 357 -17.76 2.79 -9.37
CA GLY A 357 -17.63 2.49 -10.80
C GLY A 357 -16.57 1.43 -11.11
N ILE A 358 -15.45 1.44 -10.39
CA ILE A 358 -14.37 0.47 -10.60
C ILE A 358 -14.50 -0.80 -9.75
N ARG A 359 -15.41 -0.80 -8.75
CA ARG A 359 -15.61 -1.88 -7.78
C ARG A 359 -15.72 -3.25 -8.41
N ASP A 360 -16.54 -3.40 -9.42
CA ASP A 360 -16.86 -4.70 -10.04
C ASP A 360 -15.60 -5.38 -10.63
N LYS A 361 -14.65 -4.58 -11.14
CA LYS A 361 -13.37 -5.09 -11.65
C LYS A 361 -12.46 -5.61 -10.53
N TYR A 362 -12.39 -4.87 -9.40
CA TYR A 362 -11.64 -5.30 -8.22
C TYR A 362 -12.27 -6.53 -7.56
N GLU A 363 -13.61 -6.58 -7.48
CA GLU A 363 -14.35 -7.75 -7.00
C GLU A 363 -14.05 -8.98 -7.87
N ALA A 364 -14.06 -8.83 -9.19
CA ALA A 364 -13.75 -9.90 -10.13
C ALA A 364 -12.29 -10.36 -10.04
N HIS A 365 -11.33 -9.39 -9.89
CA HIS A 365 -9.91 -9.70 -9.80
C HIS A 365 -9.56 -10.49 -8.53
N HIS A 366 -10.06 -10.03 -7.38
CA HIS A 366 -9.75 -10.63 -6.09
C HIS A 366 -10.71 -11.75 -5.68
N ASN A 367 -11.81 -11.93 -6.40
CA ASN A 367 -12.90 -12.87 -6.07
C ASN A 367 -13.45 -12.63 -4.65
N VAL A 368 -13.74 -11.37 -4.34
CA VAL A 368 -14.31 -10.87 -3.09
C VAL A 368 -15.49 -9.96 -3.40
N LYS A 369 -16.31 -9.62 -2.40
CA LYS A 369 -17.37 -8.62 -2.52
C LYS A 369 -17.02 -7.41 -1.67
N ILE A 370 -17.06 -6.21 -2.23
CA ILE A 370 -16.71 -4.96 -1.55
C ILE A 370 -18.01 -4.26 -1.12
N THR A 371 -18.19 -4.07 0.19
CA THR A 371 -19.40 -3.43 0.72
C THR A 371 -19.35 -1.92 0.51
N ASP A 372 -20.52 -1.28 0.43
CA ASP A 372 -20.62 0.18 0.30
C ASP A 372 -20.00 0.91 1.50
N ASP A 373 -20.06 0.30 2.69
CA ASP A 373 -19.44 0.86 3.89
C ASP A 373 -17.90 0.78 3.82
N ALA A 374 -17.35 -0.29 3.23
CA ALA A 374 -15.92 -0.38 2.96
C ALA A 374 -15.44 0.72 2.00
N VAL A 375 -16.21 0.98 0.93
CA VAL A 375 -15.92 2.07 -0.02
C VAL A 375 -15.91 3.44 0.68
N LYS A 376 -16.95 3.74 1.46
CA LYS A 376 -17.04 4.99 2.23
C LYS A 376 -15.88 5.12 3.22
N SER A 377 -15.61 4.05 3.95
CA SER A 377 -14.51 4.01 4.93
C SER A 377 -13.15 4.18 4.27
N ALA A 378 -12.90 3.57 3.10
CA ALA A 378 -11.66 3.75 2.36
C ALA A 378 -11.43 5.23 2.00
N VAL A 379 -12.46 5.95 1.57
CA VAL A 379 -12.36 7.38 1.24
C VAL A 379 -12.17 8.23 2.49
N THR A 380 -13.03 8.07 3.50
CA THR A 380 -13.01 8.90 4.70
C THR A 380 -11.74 8.69 5.51
N LEU A 381 -11.33 7.42 5.69
CA LEU A 381 -10.15 7.10 6.49
C LEU A 381 -8.87 7.46 5.73
N SER A 382 -8.79 7.25 4.41
CA SER A 382 -7.60 7.66 3.64
C SER A 382 -7.42 9.17 3.66
N LYS A 383 -8.50 9.95 3.52
CA LYS A 383 -8.43 11.41 3.61
C LYS A 383 -7.97 11.89 4.97
N ARG A 384 -8.42 11.23 6.03
CA ARG A 384 -8.11 11.60 7.41
C ARG A 384 -6.70 11.21 7.85
N TYR A 385 -6.21 10.05 7.40
CA TYR A 385 -5.01 9.42 7.95
C TYR A 385 -3.83 9.37 6.98
N ILE A 386 -4.07 9.50 5.67
CA ILE A 386 -3.03 9.48 4.64
C ILE A 386 -2.94 10.87 4.02
N THR A 387 -1.98 11.68 4.50
CA THR A 387 -1.84 13.10 4.11
C THR A 387 -0.80 13.33 3.03
N ASP A 388 0.03 12.32 2.72
CA ASP A 388 1.12 12.38 1.74
C ASP A 388 0.71 11.94 0.34
N ARG A 389 -0.53 11.49 0.15
CA ARG A 389 -1.11 11.05 -1.12
C ARG A 389 -2.48 11.67 -1.34
N PHE A 390 -2.94 11.66 -2.58
CA PHE A 390 -4.19 12.29 -3.01
C PHE A 390 -5.27 11.27 -3.39
N LEU A 391 -6.53 11.69 -3.29
CA LEU A 391 -7.66 10.93 -3.80
C LEU A 391 -7.68 11.03 -5.36
N PRO A 392 -8.18 10.01 -6.08
CA PRO A 392 -8.76 8.77 -5.57
C PRO A 392 -7.73 7.66 -5.28
N ASP A 393 -6.48 7.80 -5.72
CA ASP A 393 -5.43 6.78 -5.73
C ASP A 393 -5.24 6.10 -4.36
N LYS A 394 -5.06 6.89 -3.29
CA LYS A 394 -4.90 6.36 -1.93
C LYS A 394 -6.08 5.52 -1.44
N ALA A 395 -7.30 5.82 -1.90
CA ALA A 395 -8.48 5.06 -1.53
C ALA A 395 -8.64 3.78 -2.38
N ILE A 396 -8.21 3.83 -3.63
CA ILE A 396 -8.11 2.66 -4.53
C ILE A 396 -7.10 1.66 -3.97
N ASP A 397 -5.90 2.12 -3.63
CA ASP A 397 -4.84 1.29 -3.04
C ASP A 397 -5.31 0.59 -1.75
N LEU A 398 -6.07 1.28 -0.90
CA LEU A 398 -6.63 0.67 0.32
C LEU A 398 -7.60 -0.46 0.02
N ILE A 399 -8.48 -0.28 -0.96
CA ILE A 399 -9.44 -1.32 -1.37
C ILE A 399 -8.69 -2.50 -1.98
N ASP A 400 -7.70 -2.24 -2.82
CA ASP A 400 -6.89 -3.25 -3.46
C ASP A 400 -6.12 -4.10 -2.43
N GLU A 401 -5.39 -3.45 -1.50
CA GLU A 401 -4.66 -4.17 -0.45
C GLU A 401 -5.59 -4.91 0.51
N ALA A 402 -6.73 -4.32 0.91
CA ALA A 402 -7.70 -4.98 1.78
C ALA A 402 -8.29 -6.23 1.11
N SER A 403 -8.65 -6.12 -0.17
CA SER A 403 -9.18 -7.22 -0.99
C SER A 403 -8.14 -8.33 -1.15
N SER A 404 -6.90 -7.97 -1.47
CA SER A 404 -5.77 -8.89 -1.57
C SER A 404 -5.51 -9.63 -0.25
N LYS A 405 -5.51 -8.92 0.87
CA LYS A 405 -5.28 -9.47 2.21
C LYS A 405 -6.35 -10.49 2.60
N ILE A 406 -7.62 -10.19 2.32
CA ILE A 406 -8.73 -11.10 2.56
C ILE A 406 -8.62 -12.35 1.69
N ARG A 407 -8.27 -12.16 0.41
CA ARG A 407 -8.02 -13.28 -0.50
C ARG A 407 -6.93 -14.20 0.03
N ILE A 408 -5.81 -13.64 0.48
CA ILE A 408 -4.69 -14.42 1.05
C ILE A 408 -5.14 -15.17 2.30
N LYS A 409 -5.86 -14.50 3.23
CA LYS A 409 -6.41 -15.15 4.44
C LYS A 409 -7.27 -16.38 4.10
N LYS A 410 -8.02 -16.35 3.00
CA LYS A 410 -8.84 -17.47 2.52
C LYS A 410 -8.02 -18.69 2.08
N TYR A 411 -6.77 -18.46 1.63
CA TYR A 411 -5.86 -19.54 1.19
C TYR A 411 -4.93 -20.06 2.29
N ILE A 412 -4.86 -19.40 3.44
CA ILE A 412 -4.07 -19.87 4.58
C ILE A 412 -4.84 -21.01 5.25
N GLU A 413 -4.16 -22.13 5.44
CA GLU A 413 -4.70 -23.27 6.16
C GLU A 413 -5.03 -22.90 7.60
N PRO A 414 -6.25 -23.26 8.09
CA PRO A 414 -6.63 -23.05 9.49
C PRO A 414 -5.63 -23.71 10.45
N ASP A 415 -5.38 -23.07 11.58
CA ASP A 415 -4.45 -23.59 12.60
C ASP A 415 -4.87 -24.97 13.14
N GLU A 416 -6.15 -25.31 13.07
CA GLU A 416 -6.67 -26.64 13.42
C GLU A 416 -6.14 -27.73 12.48
N ILE A 417 -6.09 -27.46 11.17
CA ILE A 417 -5.56 -28.42 10.18
C ILE A 417 -4.04 -28.59 10.40
N LYS A 418 -3.30 -27.51 10.65
CA LYS A 418 -1.86 -27.58 10.94
C LYS A 418 -1.57 -28.38 12.21
N LYS A 419 -2.34 -28.14 13.28
CA LYS A 419 -2.19 -28.90 14.54
C LYS A 419 -2.46 -30.38 14.33
N LEU A 420 -3.51 -30.74 13.55
CA LEU A 420 -3.79 -32.14 13.22
C LEU A 420 -2.69 -32.78 12.38
N GLN A 421 -2.03 -32.02 11.49
CA GLN A 421 -0.88 -32.48 10.72
C GLN A 421 0.32 -32.76 11.64
N GLU A 422 0.64 -31.81 12.54
CA GLU A 422 1.74 -31.96 13.52
C GLU A 422 1.50 -33.10 14.49
N GLU A 423 0.26 -33.29 14.94
CA GLU A 423 -0.10 -34.45 15.78
C GLU A 423 0.05 -35.78 15.04
N LEU A 424 -0.36 -35.85 13.78
CA LEU A 424 -0.19 -37.03 12.94
C LEU A 424 1.28 -37.37 12.69
N GLU A 425 2.13 -36.39 12.42
CA GLU A 425 3.58 -36.59 12.28
C GLU A 425 4.21 -37.14 13.56
N LYS A 426 3.76 -36.70 14.74
CA LYS A 426 4.21 -37.23 16.02
C LYS A 426 3.78 -38.72 16.20
N ILE A 427 2.50 -39.00 15.91
CA ILE A 427 1.94 -40.36 16.00
C ILE A 427 2.67 -41.29 15.03
N GLU A 428 3.01 -40.85 13.82
CA GLU A 428 3.77 -41.62 12.83
C GLU A 428 5.18 -41.94 13.34
N LYS A 429 5.89 -40.98 13.93
CA LYS A 429 7.20 -41.17 14.53
C LYS A 429 7.14 -42.12 15.71
N ASP A 430 6.21 -41.89 16.63
CA ASP A 430 6.04 -42.77 17.81
C ASP A 430 5.70 -44.22 17.40
N LYS A 431 4.94 -44.37 16.30
CA LYS A 431 4.64 -45.69 15.73
C LYS A 431 5.88 -46.37 15.14
N GLU A 432 6.74 -45.62 14.41
CA GLU A 432 8.00 -46.14 13.87
C GLU A 432 8.94 -46.55 14.98
N ASP A 433 9.06 -45.73 16.05
CA ASP A 433 9.87 -46.05 17.22
C ASP A 433 9.35 -47.28 17.97
N ALA A 434 8.03 -47.44 18.13
CA ALA A 434 7.41 -48.60 18.73
C ALA A 434 7.64 -49.88 17.89
N ILE A 435 7.63 -49.81 16.57
CA ILE A 435 7.96 -50.91 15.67
C ILE A 435 9.44 -51.29 15.80
N TYR A 436 10.34 -50.27 15.84
CA TYR A 436 11.78 -50.50 16.00
C TYR A 436 12.10 -51.21 17.33
N ASN A 437 11.39 -50.82 18.40
CA ASN A 437 11.53 -51.37 19.73
C ASN A 437 10.77 -52.69 19.93
N GLN A 438 10.12 -53.25 18.89
CA GLN A 438 9.33 -54.50 18.91
C GLN A 438 8.09 -54.45 19.83
N GLU A 439 7.61 -53.25 20.17
CA GLU A 439 6.40 -53.01 20.97
C GLU A 439 5.10 -53.08 20.10
N PHE A 440 4.79 -54.29 19.59
CA PHE A 440 3.72 -54.46 18.59
C PHE A 440 2.30 -54.08 19.10
N GLU A 441 2.06 -54.19 20.41
CA GLU A 441 0.78 -53.80 21.00
C GLU A 441 0.60 -52.27 21.04
N ASN A 442 1.66 -51.56 21.34
CA ASN A 442 1.68 -50.07 21.27
C ASN A 442 1.62 -49.59 19.83
N ALA A 443 2.34 -50.20 18.90
CA ALA A 443 2.31 -49.90 17.48
C ALA A 443 0.88 -50.10 16.89
N ALA A 444 0.13 -51.13 17.33
CA ALA A 444 -1.26 -51.34 16.91
C ALA A 444 -2.19 -50.20 17.39
N LYS A 445 -2.07 -49.77 18.66
CA LYS A 445 -2.84 -48.64 19.21
C LYS A 445 -2.51 -47.33 18.53
N LEU A 446 -1.24 -47.06 18.21
CA LEU A 446 -0.80 -45.88 17.48
C LEU A 446 -1.31 -45.86 16.04
N ARG A 447 -1.36 -47.05 15.36
CA ARG A 447 -1.92 -47.19 14.03
C ARG A 447 -3.44 -46.84 14.00
N ASP A 448 -4.17 -47.26 15.02
CA ASP A 448 -5.61 -46.93 15.09
C ASP A 448 -5.82 -45.43 15.31
N LYS A 449 -4.99 -44.80 16.16
CA LYS A 449 -5.00 -43.33 16.32
C LYS A 449 -4.61 -42.60 15.05
N GLU A 450 -3.59 -43.06 14.31
CA GLU A 450 -3.18 -42.51 13.02
C GLU A 450 -4.34 -42.58 12.02
N ARG A 451 -5.05 -43.71 11.98
CA ARG A 451 -6.23 -43.87 11.08
C ARG A 451 -7.35 -42.89 11.43
N GLU A 452 -7.68 -42.73 12.72
CA GLU A 452 -8.67 -41.75 13.17
C GLU A 452 -8.23 -40.30 12.85
N GLY A 453 -6.96 -39.96 13.09
CA GLY A 453 -6.39 -38.67 12.77
C GLY A 453 -6.44 -38.34 11.26
N LYS A 454 -6.10 -39.33 10.40
CA LYS A 454 -6.19 -39.18 8.92
C LYS A 454 -7.63 -38.97 8.44
N ILE A 455 -8.60 -39.62 9.07
CA ILE A 455 -10.02 -39.41 8.76
C ILE A 455 -10.46 -38.00 9.14
N LYS A 456 -10.10 -37.54 10.34
CA LYS A 456 -10.39 -36.15 10.79
C LYS A 456 -9.72 -35.11 9.89
N LEU A 457 -8.45 -35.32 9.56
CA LEU A 457 -7.72 -34.43 8.66
C LEU A 457 -8.40 -34.34 7.28
N SER A 458 -8.80 -35.48 6.71
CA SER A 458 -9.47 -35.52 5.41
C SER A 458 -10.85 -34.84 5.44
N GLN A 459 -11.59 -34.95 6.54
CA GLN A 459 -12.87 -34.27 6.73
C GLN A 459 -12.68 -32.74 6.83
N SER A 460 -11.77 -32.29 7.72
CA SER A 460 -11.48 -30.88 7.90
C SER A 460 -10.91 -30.23 6.62
N SER A 461 -10.02 -30.94 5.90
CA SER A 461 -9.50 -30.47 4.61
C SER A 461 -10.58 -30.37 3.54
N SER A 462 -11.53 -31.34 3.49
CA SER A 462 -12.63 -31.28 2.52
C SER A 462 -13.64 -30.18 2.83
N GLU A 463 -13.90 -29.90 4.11
CA GLU A 463 -14.73 -28.77 4.55
C GLU A 463 -14.07 -27.44 4.21
N TRP A 464 -12.78 -27.33 4.44
CA TRP A 464 -12.02 -26.14 4.07
C TRP A 464 -11.95 -25.92 2.55
N GLU A 465 -11.79 -26.97 1.74
CA GLU A 465 -11.88 -26.86 0.28
C GLU A 465 -13.29 -26.43 -0.19
N LYS A 466 -14.34 -26.94 0.43
CA LYS A 466 -15.73 -26.50 0.17
C LYS A 466 -15.92 -25.03 0.56
N TYR A 467 -15.33 -24.60 1.68
CA TYR A 467 -15.35 -23.20 2.10
C TYR A 467 -14.62 -22.27 1.09
N LYS A 468 -13.46 -22.72 0.59
CA LYS A 468 -12.73 -21.96 -0.47
C LYS A 468 -13.58 -21.73 -1.73
N ILE A 469 -14.44 -22.68 -2.08
CA ILE A 469 -15.21 -22.65 -3.34
C ILE A 469 -16.54 -21.90 -3.17
N ARG A 470 -17.19 -22.00 -2.00
CA ARG A 470 -18.56 -21.55 -1.81
C ARG A 470 -18.72 -20.10 -1.36
N ASP A 471 -17.85 -19.57 -0.55
CA ASP A 471 -18.07 -18.27 0.08
C ASP A 471 -17.30 -17.16 -0.62
N ILE A 472 -18.01 -16.24 -1.24
CA ILE A 472 -17.48 -14.94 -1.63
C ILE A 472 -17.30 -14.15 -0.32
N VAL A 473 -16.06 -13.89 0.07
CA VAL A 473 -15.75 -13.16 1.30
C VAL A 473 -16.00 -11.67 1.07
N GLU A 474 -16.64 -11.02 2.04
CA GLU A 474 -16.93 -9.59 1.98
C GLU A 474 -15.79 -8.78 2.56
N VAL A 475 -15.38 -7.72 1.85
CA VAL A 475 -14.51 -6.66 2.36
C VAL A 475 -15.37 -5.66 3.13
N LYS A 476 -15.12 -5.53 4.43
CA LYS A 476 -15.86 -4.65 5.34
C LYS A 476 -14.98 -3.48 5.79
N GLU A 477 -15.59 -2.50 6.47
CA GLU A 477 -14.91 -1.36 7.06
C GLU A 477 -13.71 -1.76 7.94
N GLU A 478 -13.86 -2.83 8.74
CA GLU A 478 -12.80 -3.34 9.62
C GLU A 478 -11.53 -3.73 8.85
N ASN A 479 -11.69 -4.27 7.66
CA ASN A 479 -10.57 -4.69 6.82
C ASN A 479 -9.81 -3.48 6.26
N ILE A 480 -10.53 -2.43 5.88
CA ILE A 480 -9.93 -1.15 5.48
C ILE A 480 -9.17 -0.52 6.66
N ALA A 481 -9.80 -0.51 7.84
CA ALA A 481 -9.17 0.00 9.06
C ALA A 481 -7.89 -0.77 9.43
N GLU A 482 -7.86 -2.10 9.21
CA GLU A 482 -6.69 -2.94 9.44
C GLU A 482 -5.51 -2.57 8.50
N VAL A 483 -5.79 -2.26 7.24
CA VAL A 483 -4.77 -1.84 6.28
C VAL A 483 -4.22 -0.47 6.65
N ILE A 484 -5.08 0.49 6.95
CA ILE A 484 -4.66 1.83 7.38
C ILE A 484 -3.82 1.77 8.65
N SER A 485 -4.22 0.93 9.62
CA SER A 485 -3.43 0.72 10.84
C SER A 485 -2.01 0.25 10.53
N LYS A 486 -1.87 -0.63 9.54
CA LYS A 486 -0.55 -1.13 9.12
C LYS A 486 0.28 -0.04 8.42
N TRP A 487 -0.34 0.79 7.58
CA TRP A 487 0.36 1.85 6.85
C TRP A 487 0.79 3.00 7.74
N THR A 488 -0.10 3.42 8.64
CA THR A 488 0.10 4.62 9.47
C THR A 488 0.69 4.29 10.85
N GLY A 489 0.70 3.01 11.25
CA GLY A 489 1.06 2.60 12.60
C GLY A 489 0.00 2.94 13.65
N ILE A 490 -1.19 3.42 13.23
CA ILE A 490 -2.26 3.82 14.13
C ILE A 490 -3.22 2.64 14.27
N PRO A 491 -3.57 2.19 15.47
CA PRO A 491 -4.53 1.11 15.68
C PRO A 491 -5.96 1.56 15.40
N VAL A 492 -6.29 1.72 14.10
CA VAL A 492 -7.61 2.24 13.64
C VAL A 492 -8.76 1.30 14.04
N GLN A 493 -8.50 -0.02 14.14
CA GLN A 493 -9.51 -0.98 14.61
C GLN A 493 -9.99 -0.75 16.05
N ARG A 494 -9.17 -0.09 16.86
CA ARG A 494 -9.51 0.22 18.26
C ARG A 494 -10.23 1.55 18.43
N LEU A 495 -10.39 2.35 17.37
CA LEU A 495 -10.99 3.68 17.42
C LEU A 495 -12.51 3.67 17.68
N ASN A 496 -13.22 2.55 17.51
CA ASN A 496 -14.68 2.56 17.58
C ASN A 496 -15.27 2.19 18.97
N GLU A 497 -14.64 1.30 19.76
CA GLU A 497 -15.16 0.93 21.09
C GLU A 497 -14.11 1.08 22.21
N ASP A 498 -12.89 0.57 21.98
CA ASP A 498 -11.80 0.61 22.99
C ASP A 498 -11.23 2.02 23.23
N ASP A 499 -11.25 2.90 22.23
CA ASP A 499 -10.76 4.28 22.40
C ASP A 499 -11.64 5.11 23.32
N ASN A 500 -12.95 4.88 23.31
CA ASN A 500 -13.86 5.51 24.25
C ASN A 500 -13.58 5.04 25.68
N GLU A 501 -13.21 3.77 25.89
CA GLU A 501 -12.81 3.25 27.18
C GLU A 501 -11.42 3.73 27.61
N LYS A 502 -10.45 3.77 26.69
CA LYS A 502 -9.12 4.35 26.96
C LYS A 502 -9.22 5.81 27.35
N ILE A 503 -10.03 6.61 26.65
CA ILE A 503 -10.25 8.02 26.93
C ILE A 503 -11.01 8.22 28.26
N LYS A 504 -11.98 7.36 28.57
CA LYS A 504 -12.65 7.37 29.89
C LYS A 504 -11.68 7.08 31.04
N ASN A 505 -10.78 6.11 30.83
CA ASN A 505 -9.83 5.66 31.83
C ASN A 505 -8.46 6.39 31.75
N LEU A 506 -8.34 7.41 30.90
CA LEU A 506 -7.07 8.11 30.65
C LEU A 506 -6.43 8.62 31.96
N GLU A 507 -7.19 9.27 32.80
CA GLU A 507 -6.71 9.76 34.11
C GLU A 507 -6.11 8.64 34.98
N LYS A 508 -6.82 7.52 35.07
CA LYS A 508 -6.35 6.36 35.86
C LYS A 508 -5.08 5.77 35.30
N ASN A 509 -4.99 5.72 34.00
CA ASN A 509 -3.80 5.18 33.32
C ASN A 509 -2.60 6.12 33.46
N LEU A 510 -2.80 7.43 33.35
CA LEU A 510 -1.74 8.41 33.53
C LEU A 510 -1.20 8.39 34.97
N HIS A 511 -2.08 8.23 35.97
CA HIS A 511 -1.67 8.12 37.38
C HIS A 511 -0.90 6.84 37.73
N LYS A 512 -0.94 5.79 36.91
CA LYS A 512 -0.06 4.62 37.08
C LYS A 512 1.42 4.97 36.90
N ARG A 513 1.72 6.01 36.13
CA ARG A 513 3.06 6.42 35.78
C ARG A 513 3.44 7.80 36.34
N VAL A 514 2.50 8.72 36.38
CA VAL A 514 2.69 10.06 36.91
C VAL A 514 2.11 10.16 38.29
N ILE A 515 2.96 10.27 39.29
CA ILE A 515 2.58 10.38 40.71
C ILE A 515 2.37 11.85 41.04
N GLY A 516 1.36 12.14 41.85
CA GLY A 516 0.96 13.49 42.13
C GLY A 516 0.38 14.18 40.89
N GLN A 517 0.48 15.52 40.85
CA GLN A 517 0.09 16.35 39.70
C GLN A 517 -1.36 16.14 39.24
N ASN A 518 -2.29 15.87 40.17
CA ASN A 518 -3.68 15.50 39.89
C ASN A 518 -4.38 16.53 39.01
N GLU A 519 -4.21 17.82 39.29
CA GLU A 519 -4.82 18.89 38.50
C GLU A 519 -4.28 18.95 37.05
N ALA A 520 -2.98 18.64 36.89
CA ALA A 520 -2.34 18.58 35.55
C ALA A 520 -2.93 17.42 34.76
N VAL A 521 -3.02 16.24 35.34
CA VAL A 521 -3.55 15.04 34.68
C VAL A 521 -5.03 15.23 34.33
N GLU A 522 -5.84 15.77 35.23
CA GLU A 522 -7.27 16.05 35.02
C GLU A 522 -7.48 17.06 33.87
N ALA A 523 -6.74 18.19 33.89
CA ALA A 523 -6.84 19.23 32.88
C ALA A 523 -6.50 18.69 31.47
N VAL A 524 -5.39 17.93 31.36
CA VAL A 524 -4.97 17.30 30.10
C VAL A 524 -6.01 16.30 29.62
N ALA A 525 -6.49 15.41 30.51
CA ALA A 525 -7.47 14.40 30.12
C ALA A 525 -8.79 15.04 29.66
N LYS A 526 -9.24 16.11 30.33
CA LYS A 526 -10.44 16.86 29.93
C LYS A 526 -10.30 17.54 28.58
N ALA A 527 -9.15 18.15 28.28
CA ALA A 527 -8.90 18.82 27.01
C ALA A 527 -8.80 17.81 25.86
N ILE A 528 -8.16 16.66 26.07
CA ILE A 528 -8.07 15.58 25.10
C ILE A 528 -9.45 14.99 24.81
N ARG A 529 -10.28 14.78 25.82
CA ARG A 529 -11.68 14.34 25.64
C ARG A 529 -12.45 15.31 24.73
N ARG A 530 -12.35 16.63 24.99
CA ARG A 530 -12.99 17.66 24.14
C ARG A 530 -12.52 17.58 22.68
N GLY A 531 -11.22 17.44 22.46
CA GLY A 531 -10.63 17.35 21.13
C GLY A 531 -11.08 16.11 20.36
N ARG A 532 -11.13 14.96 21.02
CA ARG A 532 -11.51 13.68 20.40
C ARG A 532 -13.01 13.55 20.07
N ILE A 533 -13.87 14.15 20.86
CA ILE A 533 -15.34 14.16 20.61
C ILE A 533 -15.72 15.10 19.45
N GLY A 534 -14.77 15.87 18.91
CA GLY A 534 -15.03 16.76 17.78
C GLY A 534 -15.71 18.09 18.17
N LEU A 535 -15.68 18.46 19.44
CA LEU A 535 -16.19 19.75 19.92
C LEU A 535 -15.22 20.91 19.70
N LYS A 536 -14.04 20.63 19.15
CA LYS A 536 -12.99 21.61 18.85
C LYS A 536 -13.02 21.95 17.35
N ASP A 537 -12.45 23.11 17.01
CA ASP A 537 -12.23 23.50 15.61
C ASP A 537 -11.40 22.43 14.86
N PRO A 538 -11.93 21.83 13.79
CA PRO A 538 -11.25 20.77 13.05
C PRO A 538 -9.93 21.22 12.39
N LYS A 539 -9.68 22.52 12.31
CA LYS A 539 -8.43 23.06 11.77
C LYS A 539 -7.27 23.04 12.77
N ARG A 540 -7.55 22.91 14.07
CA ARG A 540 -6.52 22.97 15.12
C ARG A 540 -6.00 21.60 15.54
N PRO A 541 -4.80 21.51 16.15
CA PRO A 541 -4.26 20.28 16.75
C PRO A 541 -5.26 19.67 17.76
N ILE A 542 -5.18 18.36 18.04
CA ILE A 542 -6.06 17.66 19.01
C ILE A 542 -6.02 18.35 20.37
N GLY A 543 -4.84 18.75 20.83
CA GLY A 543 -4.63 19.46 22.08
C GLY A 543 -3.36 20.30 22.03
N SER A 544 -3.38 21.46 22.68
CA SER A 544 -2.22 22.34 22.83
C SER A 544 -2.07 22.73 24.29
N PHE A 545 -0.92 22.42 24.88
CA PHE A 545 -0.67 22.57 26.31
C PHE A 545 0.62 23.34 26.58
N LEU A 546 0.62 24.15 27.62
CA LEU A 546 1.82 24.76 28.16
C LEU A 546 2.02 24.28 29.61
N PHE A 547 3.10 23.53 29.85
CA PHE A 547 3.47 22.98 31.13
C PHE A 547 4.48 23.89 31.82
N LEU A 548 4.09 24.50 32.93
CA LEU A 548 4.90 25.41 33.70
C LEU A 548 5.33 24.77 35.04
N GLY A 549 6.54 25.03 35.47
CA GLY A 549 6.99 24.58 36.81
C GLY A 549 8.48 24.25 36.85
N PRO A 550 9.02 23.91 38.02
CA PRO A 550 10.41 23.61 38.23
C PRO A 550 10.87 22.36 37.49
N THR A 551 12.17 22.15 37.38
CA THR A 551 12.74 20.94 36.77
C THR A 551 12.48 19.71 37.64
N GLY A 552 12.28 18.55 37.02
CA GLY A 552 12.14 17.27 37.74
C GLY A 552 10.78 17.00 38.40
N VAL A 553 9.75 17.79 38.12
CA VAL A 553 8.39 17.59 38.69
C VAL A 553 7.48 16.66 37.89
N GLY A 554 7.98 16.13 36.74
CA GLY A 554 7.23 15.15 35.96
C GLY A 554 6.66 15.67 34.61
N LYS A 555 6.99 16.90 34.15
CA LYS A 555 6.50 17.46 32.86
C LYS A 555 6.74 16.53 31.69
N THR A 556 7.99 16.12 31.49
CA THR A 556 8.38 15.23 30.37
C THR A 556 7.84 13.80 30.57
N GLU A 557 7.69 13.34 31.81
CA GLU A 557 7.12 12.01 32.10
C GLU A 557 5.62 11.95 31.76
N LEU A 558 4.88 13.03 32.02
CA LEU A 558 3.48 13.13 31.59
C LEU A 558 3.39 13.10 30.05
N CYS A 559 4.31 13.74 29.32
CA CYS A 559 4.34 13.65 27.86
C CYS A 559 4.56 12.22 27.36
N LYS A 560 5.48 11.47 27.99
CA LYS A 560 5.74 10.07 27.67
C LYS A 560 4.53 9.19 27.98
N ALA A 561 3.93 9.37 29.17
CA ALA A 561 2.73 8.64 29.55
C ALA A 561 1.55 8.93 28.61
N LEU A 562 1.41 10.16 28.13
CA LEU A 562 0.42 10.53 27.12
C LEU A 562 0.70 9.88 25.77
N ALA A 563 1.95 9.89 25.32
CA ALA A 563 2.34 9.24 24.06
C ALA A 563 2.05 7.75 24.09
N GLU A 564 2.39 7.07 25.19
CA GLU A 564 2.11 5.64 25.38
C GLU A 564 0.60 5.32 25.38
N ASN A 565 -0.21 6.13 26.11
CA ASN A 565 -1.64 5.87 26.23
C ASN A 565 -2.46 6.24 25.00
N LEU A 566 -2.08 7.27 24.25
CA LEU A 566 -2.83 7.78 23.12
C LEU A 566 -2.31 7.29 21.76
N PHE A 567 -1.03 7.00 21.69
CA PHE A 567 -0.33 6.58 20.46
C PHE A 567 0.34 5.20 20.60
N ASP A 568 0.02 4.44 21.67
CA ASP A 568 0.47 3.07 21.98
C ASP A 568 2.01 2.87 22.06
N ASN A 569 2.82 3.91 21.83
CA ASN A 569 4.28 3.85 21.93
C ASN A 569 4.85 5.22 22.35
N GLU A 570 5.83 5.20 23.26
CA GLU A 570 6.60 6.39 23.62
C GLU A 570 7.40 6.99 22.45
N ASP A 571 7.80 6.15 21.48
CA ASP A 571 8.55 6.57 20.27
C ASP A 571 7.71 7.44 19.32
N ASN A 572 6.40 7.54 19.56
CA ASN A 572 5.55 8.47 18.84
C ASN A 572 5.55 9.88 19.46
N MET A 573 6.55 10.17 20.31
CA MET A 573 6.84 11.49 20.82
C MET A 573 8.03 12.12 20.05
N ILE A 574 7.77 13.25 19.39
CA ILE A 574 8.78 14.07 18.72
C ILE A 574 9.22 15.16 19.73
N ARG A 575 10.45 15.06 20.22
CA ARG A 575 10.99 16.06 21.13
C ARG A 575 11.92 17.02 20.38
N LEU A 576 11.72 18.31 20.63
CA LEU A 576 12.57 19.41 20.18
C LEU A 576 12.99 20.22 21.41
N ASP A 577 14.29 20.29 21.65
CA ASP A 577 14.86 21.11 22.73
C ASP A 577 15.11 22.52 22.21
N MET A 578 14.38 23.48 22.72
CA MET A 578 14.45 24.86 22.24
C MET A 578 15.78 25.57 22.56
N SER A 579 16.60 24.98 23.39
CA SER A 579 17.99 25.45 23.59
C SER A 579 18.85 25.35 22.32
N GLU A 580 18.50 24.43 21.40
CA GLU A 580 19.17 24.26 20.10
C GLU A 580 18.68 25.26 19.04
N TYR A 581 17.61 26.00 19.36
CA TYR A 581 16.92 26.92 18.44
C TYR A 581 16.90 28.36 18.91
N MET A 582 17.98 28.81 19.54
CA MET A 582 18.15 30.16 20.08
C MET A 582 18.58 31.19 19.01
N GLU A 583 19.16 30.74 17.90
CA GLU A 583 19.70 31.61 16.84
C GLU A 583 18.68 31.86 15.72
N PRO A 584 18.71 32.98 15.01
CA PRO A 584 17.81 33.31 13.91
C PRO A 584 17.77 32.24 12.81
N HIS A 585 18.90 31.60 12.50
CA HIS A 585 19.01 30.58 11.48
C HIS A 585 18.43 29.24 11.90
N SER A 586 18.03 29.07 13.14
CA SER A 586 17.47 27.82 13.67
C SER A 586 16.11 27.48 13.09
N VAL A 587 15.36 28.45 12.60
CA VAL A 587 14.10 28.26 11.89
C VAL A 587 14.28 27.35 10.68
N SER A 588 15.41 27.55 9.93
CA SER A 588 15.72 26.69 8.77
C SER A 588 15.91 25.22 9.16
N LYS A 589 16.32 24.90 10.38
CA LYS A 589 16.41 23.51 10.85
C LYS A 589 15.03 22.88 11.07
N ILE A 590 14.03 23.70 11.43
CA ILE A 590 12.66 23.23 11.71
C ILE A 590 11.89 22.98 10.41
N ILE A 591 11.92 23.94 9.46
CA ILE A 591 11.10 23.92 8.22
C ILE A 591 11.89 23.56 6.96
N GLY A 592 13.23 23.49 7.02
CA GLY A 592 14.14 23.27 5.90
C GLY A 592 14.93 24.52 5.50
N ALA A 593 16.02 24.33 4.76
CA ALA A 593 16.83 25.43 4.25
C ALA A 593 16.15 26.11 3.05
N PRO A 594 16.28 27.43 2.87
CA PRO A 594 15.76 28.11 1.70
C PRO A 594 16.43 27.64 0.39
N PRO A 595 15.79 27.82 -0.77
CA PRO A 595 16.38 27.46 -2.06
C PRO A 595 17.76 28.11 -2.26
N GLY A 596 18.72 27.27 -2.68
CA GLY A 596 20.10 27.71 -2.93
C GLY A 596 21.05 27.60 -1.74
N TYR A 597 20.60 27.18 -0.57
CA TYR A 597 21.44 26.87 0.58
C TYR A 597 21.73 25.37 0.72
N VAL A 598 22.88 25.04 1.32
CA VAL A 598 23.25 23.64 1.62
C VAL A 598 22.20 23.03 2.57
N GLY A 599 21.66 21.84 2.23
CA GLY A 599 20.62 21.15 3.02
C GLY A 599 19.18 21.46 2.58
N PHE A 600 18.96 22.10 1.44
CA PHE A 600 17.62 22.34 0.89
C PHE A 600 16.87 21.03 0.60
N ASP A 601 17.58 20.01 0.10
CA ASP A 601 17.00 18.70 -0.22
C ASP A 601 16.73 17.84 1.02
N ASP A 602 17.34 18.14 2.17
CA ASP A 602 17.21 17.34 3.39
C ASP A 602 15.88 17.58 4.15
N GLY A 603 15.12 18.63 3.78
CA GLY A 603 13.88 19.00 4.46
C GLY A 603 14.07 19.50 5.90
N GLY A 604 12.99 19.91 6.57
CA GLY A 604 13.04 20.37 7.95
C GLY A 604 12.92 19.23 8.97
N GLN A 605 13.63 19.33 10.08
CA GLN A 605 13.64 18.28 11.12
C GLN A 605 12.26 18.03 11.71
N LEU A 606 11.45 19.07 11.93
CA LEU A 606 10.08 18.92 12.44
C LEU A 606 9.14 18.47 11.33
N THR A 607 9.18 19.16 10.19
CA THR A 607 8.25 18.90 9.07
C THR A 607 8.37 17.47 8.55
N GLU A 608 9.59 16.96 8.36
CA GLU A 608 9.83 15.58 7.92
C GLU A 608 9.40 14.55 8.98
N LYS A 609 9.66 14.79 10.27
CA LYS A 609 9.26 13.87 11.34
C LYS A 609 7.74 13.80 11.46
N VAL A 610 7.04 14.93 11.38
CA VAL A 610 5.57 14.98 11.47
C VAL A 610 4.94 14.40 10.21
N LYS A 611 5.50 14.64 9.02
CA LYS A 611 5.04 14.01 7.78
C LYS A 611 5.09 12.48 7.85
N ARG A 612 6.17 11.93 8.44
CA ARG A 612 6.30 10.47 8.63
C ARG A 612 5.44 9.93 9.76
N LYS A 613 5.16 10.74 10.80
CA LYS A 613 4.35 10.38 11.97
C LYS A 613 3.32 11.48 12.26
N PRO A 614 2.25 11.60 11.46
CA PRO A 614 1.24 12.65 11.64
C PRO A 614 0.44 12.48 12.93
N TYR A 615 0.40 11.26 13.49
CA TYR A 615 -0.16 10.96 14.79
C TYR A 615 0.96 10.85 15.82
N SER A 616 1.27 11.97 16.45
CA SER A 616 2.38 12.04 17.40
C SER A 616 2.13 13.11 18.46
N LEU A 617 2.83 12.98 19.55
CA LEU A 617 2.97 14.03 20.54
C LEU A 617 4.22 14.84 20.22
N ILE A 618 4.07 16.14 20.05
CA ILE A 618 5.19 17.03 19.75
C ILE A 618 5.49 17.83 21.03
N LEU A 619 6.68 17.63 21.57
CA LEU A 619 7.17 18.30 22.76
C LEU A 619 8.20 19.37 22.41
N PHE A 620 7.85 20.62 22.61
CA PHE A 620 8.77 21.75 22.60
C PHE A 620 9.27 21.99 24.01
N ASP A 621 10.48 21.56 24.31
CA ASP A 621 11.07 21.65 25.65
C ASP A 621 11.81 22.97 25.83
N GLU A 622 11.63 23.64 27.00
CA GLU A 622 12.22 24.95 27.34
C GLU A 622 11.89 26.06 26.34
N VAL A 623 10.61 26.20 26.01
CA VAL A 623 10.12 27.09 24.94
C VAL A 623 10.52 28.56 25.13
N GLU A 624 10.80 29.02 26.38
CA GLU A 624 11.28 30.33 26.69
C GLU A 624 12.66 30.68 26.09
N LYS A 625 13.43 29.67 25.70
CA LYS A 625 14.75 29.81 25.06
C LYS A 625 14.70 29.97 23.55
N ALA A 626 13.57 29.67 22.93
CA ALA A 626 13.43 29.72 21.49
C ALA A 626 13.54 31.13 20.93
N HIS A 627 14.13 31.23 19.71
CA HIS A 627 14.14 32.51 19.00
C HIS A 627 12.70 32.98 18.67
N PRO A 628 12.41 34.28 18.65
CA PRO A 628 11.07 34.82 18.33
C PRO A 628 10.46 34.31 17.02
N ASP A 629 11.26 33.99 16.02
CA ASP A 629 10.76 33.45 14.75
C ASP A 629 10.23 32.03 14.90
N VAL A 630 10.77 31.22 15.81
CA VAL A 630 10.21 29.91 16.15
C VAL A 630 8.84 30.07 16.80
N MET A 631 8.63 31.13 17.60
CA MET A 631 7.32 31.42 18.18
C MET A 631 6.28 31.75 17.09
N ASN A 632 6.66 32.37 15.98
CA ASN A 632 5.79 32.63 14.85
C ASN A 632 5.36 31.32 14.17
N LEU A 633 6.27 30.34 14.04
CA LEU A 633 5.91 28.99 13.54
C LEU A 633 4.93 28.27 14.48
N LEU A 634 5.15 28.35 15.79
CA LEU A 634 4.23 27.79 16.76
C LEU A 634 2.83 28.41 16.67
N LEU A 635 2.73 29.71 16.46
CA LEU A 635 1.44 30.39 16.21
C LEU A 635 0.73 29.80 15.02
N GLN A 636 1.42 29.60 13.89
CA GLN A 636 0.85 29.02 12.68
C GLN A 636 0.34 27.59 12.94
N ILE A 637 1.13 26.77 13.64
CA ILE A 637 0.72 25.39 14.00
C ILE A 637 -0.52 25.41 14.89
N LEU A 638 -0.57 26.28 15.89
CA LEU A 638 -1.68 26.34 16.87
C LEU A 638 -2.97 26.94 16.29
N GLU A 639 -2.86 27.79 15.28
CA GLU A 639 -4.02 28.46 14.66
C GLU A 639 -4.58 27.69 13.47
N ASP A 640 -3.71 27.37 12.51
CA ASP A 640 -4.09 26.75 11.24
C ASP A 640 -3.95 25.22 11.25
N GLY A 641 -3.26 24.65 12.25
CA GLY A 641 -2.95 23.22 12.32
C GLY A 641 -2.09 22.72 11.19
N ARG A 642 -1.36 23.60 10.51
CA ARG A 642 -0.47 23.28 9.39
C ARG A 642 0.77 24.15 9.40
N LEU A 643 1.81 23.67 8.75
CA LEU A 643 3.05 24.38 8.56
C LEU A 643 3.53 24.16 7.13
N THR A 644 3.89 25.22 6.41
CA THR A 644 4.46 25.12 5.07
C THR A 644 5.97 25.00 5.17
N ASP A 645 6.54 23.96 4.55
CA ASP A 645 7.99 23.79 4.48
C ASP A 645 8.61 24.74 3.42
N THR A 646 9.92 24.79 3.35
CA THR A 646 10.65 25.63 2.37
C THR A 646 10.51 25.14 0.93
N GLN A 647 10.01 23.95 0.71
CA GLN A 647 9.68 23.40 -0.61
C GLN A 647 8.23 23.72 -1.03
N GLY A 648 7.47 24.46 -0.21
CA GLY A 648 6.09 24.82 -0.48
C GLY A 648 5.07 23.74 -0.10
N ARG A 649 5.50 22.63 0.53
CA ARG A 649 4.61 21.53 0.91
C ARG A 649 3.95 21.83 2.25
N GLU A 650 2.65 21.60 2.35
CA GLU A 650 1.90 21.74 3.60
C GLU A 650 2.06 20.46 4.45
N VAL A 651 2.43 20.63 5.72
CA VAL A 651 2.51 19.56 6.71
C VAL A 651 1.40 19.74 7.72
N ASP A 652 0.59 18.71 7.91
CA ASP A 652 -0.62 18.73 8.75
C ASP A 652 -0.29 18.34 10.20
N PHE A 653 -0.70 19.19 11.16
CA PHE A 653 -0.56 19.02 12.61
C PHE A 653 -1.89 18.77 13.31
N LYS A 654 -3.03 18.70 12.58
CA LYS A 654 -4.38 18.56 13.15
C LYS A 654 -4.53 17.31 13.99
N ASN A 655 -3.80 16.27 13.65
CA ASN A 655 -3.83 15.00 14.34
C ASN A 655 -2.75 14.87 15.43
N ALA A 656 -1.96 15.91 15.69
CA ALA A 656 -0.92 15.92 16.69
C ALA A 656 -1.39 16.55 18.01
N ILE A 657 -0.69 16.23 19.11
CA ILE A 657 -0.81 16.90 20.38
C ILE A 657 0.44 17.74 20.59
N ILE A 658 0.25 19.04 20.82
CA ILE A 658 1.35 19.99 21.00
C ILE A 658 1.53 20.25 22.50
N ILE A 659 2.71 19.98 23.01
CA ILE A 659 3.06 20.29 24.40
C ILE A 659 4.30 21.18 24.40
N MET A 660 4.21 22.27 25.07
CA MET A 660 5.32 23.21 25.34
C MET A 660 5.66 23.13 26.81
N THR A 661 6.94 23.03 27.17
CA THR A 661 7.36 23.12 28.58
C THR A 661 8.12 24.41 28.82
N SER A 662 7.98 24.96 29.99
CA SER A 662 8.74 26.14 30.42
C SER A 662 9.06 26.11 31.92
N ASN A 663 10.17 26.71 32.27
CA ASN A 663 10.61 26.91 33.65
C ASN A 663 10.29 28.32 34.20
N ILE A 664 9.56 29.13 33.41
CA ILE A 664 9.13 30.46 33.84
C ILE A 664 8.28 30.36 35.09
N GLY A 665 8.50 31.23 36.03
CA GLY A 665 7.76 31.25 37.30
C GLY A 665 8.14 30.16 38.31
N ALA A 666 9.12 29.28 37.98
CA ALA A 666 9.57 28.24 38.89
C ALA A 666 9.99 28.78 40.31
N ARG A 667 10.56 29.98 40.35
CA ARG A 667 10.94 30.64 41.60
C ARG A 667 9.76 30.88 42.52
N TYR A 668 8.59 31.20 42.02
CA TYR A 668 7.38 31.42 42.80
C TYR A 668 6.87 30.14 43.45
N ILE A 669 7.25 28.97 42.90
CA ILE A 669 6.91 27.66 43.46
C ILE A 669 7.98 27.20 44.44
N THR A 670 9.26 27.50 44.23
CA THR A 670 10.37 26.98 45.03
C THR A 670 10.67 27.84 46.26
N ASP A 671 10.57 29.18 46.21
CA ASP A 671 11.06 30.10 47.24
C ASP A 671 10.06 30.48 48.33
N ARG A 672 8.81 29.99 48.24
CA ARG A 672 7.84 30.21 49.31
C ARG A 672 8.22 29.43 50.59
N LYS A 673 8.78 30.13 51.53
CA LYS A 673 8.89 29.70 52.94
C LYS A 673 7.48 29.62 53.51
N ASN A 674 7.14 28.47 54.14
CA ASN A 674 5.92 28.25 54.90
C ASN A 674 5.71 29.38 55.92
N LEU A 675 4.98 30.39 55.56
CA LEU A 675 4.53 31.43 56.50
C LEU A 675 3.09 31.17 56.85
N GLY A 676 2.91 30.39 57.93
CA GLY A 676 1.84 30.51 58.90
C GLY A 676 0.45 30.00 58.50
N PHE A 677 0.03 28.93 59.15
CA PHE A 677 -1.32 28.60 59.65
C PHE A 677 -2.55 29.14 58.91
N GLY A 678 -3.28 28.30 58.16
CA GLY A 678 -4.71 28.32 58.17
C GLY A 678 -5.48 28.83 56.96
N SER A 679 -5.02 28.67 55.74
CA SER A 679 -5.89 28.83 54.57
C SER A 679 -5.60 27.75 53.54
N GLY A 680 -6.64 27.03 53.10
CA GLY A 680 -6.53 25.76 52.40
C GLY A 680 -5.67 25.78 51.14
N GLU A 681 -4.98 24.68 50.92
CA GLU A 681 -4.07 24.35 49.83
C GLU A 681 -4.54 24.81 48.42
N LYS A 682 -5.84 24.82 48.16
CA LYS A 682 -6.41 25.32 46.89
C LYS A 682 -6.24 26.85 46.68
N ARG A 683 -6.33 27.66 47.71
CA ARG A 683 -6.17 29.13 47.58
C ARG A 683 -4.72 29.50 47.31
N GLU A 684 -3.79 28.80 47.94
CA GLU A 684 -2.34 29.03 47.72
C GLU A 684 -1.90 28.63 46.30
N TYR A 685 -2.48 27.56 45.76
CA TYR A 685 -2.25 27.13 44.35
C TYR A 685 -2.78 28.17 43.36
N ASP A 686 -4.03 28.64 43.56
CA ASP A 686 -4.65 29.64 42.70
C ASP A 686 -3.89 30.98 42.69
N GLU A 687 -3.37 31.41 43.83
CA GLU A 687 -2.55 32.61 43.93
C GLU A 687 -1.22 32.45 43.22
N SER A 688 -0.53 31.30 43.39
CA SER A 688 0.71 30.99 42.70
C SER A 688 0.50 30.91 41.20
N LYS A 689 -0.58 30.27 40.76
CA LYS A 689 -0.97 30.18 39.36
C LYS A 689 -1.17 31.57 38.74
N ASN A 690 -1.84 32.48 39.45
CA ASN A 690 -2.07 33.82 38.95
C ASN A 690 -0.78 34.65 38.83
N GLU A 691 0.17 34.49 39.73
CA GLU A 691 1.48 35.16 39.65
C GLU A 691 2.31 34.61 38.51
N ILE A 692 2.34 33.30 38.30
CA ILE A 692 3.03 32.66 37.19
C ILE A 692 2.43 33.08 35.85
N ILE A 693 1.09 33.17 35.76
CA ILE A 693 0.41 33.64 34.54
C ILE A 693 0.73 35.12 34.27
N LYS A 694 0.92 35.95 35.30
CA LYS A 694 1.34 37.34 35.13
C LYS A 694 2.78 37.42 34.56
N GLU A 695 3.70 36.59 35.07
CA GLU A 695 5.06 36.50 34.57
C GLU A 695 5.11 35.98 33.12
N LEU A 696 4.34 34.94 32.84
CA LEU A 696 4.17 34.38 31.48
C LEU A 696 3.74 35.43 30.47
N LYS A 697 2.79 36.32 30.84
CA LYS A 697 2.31 37.42 29.98
C LYS A 697 3.33 38.50 29.70
N LYS A 698 4.43 38.56 30.45
CA LYS A 698 5.56 39.47 30.17
C LYS A 698 6.53 38.87 29.14
N GLU A 699 6.71 37.54 29.18
CA GLU A 699 7.70 36.84 28.35
C GLU A 699 7.09 36.39 27.00
N PHE A 700 5.84 35.97 26.99
CA PHE A 700 5.18 35.48 25.80
C PHE A 700 4.14 36.46 25.24
N ARG A 701 4.06 36.55 23.93
CA ARG A 701 3.05 37.39 23.25
C ARG A 701 1.64 36.93 23.63
N PRO A 702 0.70 37.85 23.89
CA PRO A 702 -0.67 37.50 24.21
C PRO A 702 -1.37 36.62 23.18
N GLU A 703 -0.98 36.75 21.91
CA GLU A 703 -1.51 35.96 20.78
C GLU A 703 -1.21 34.47 20.97
N LEU A 704 0.01 34.11 21.36
CA LEU A 704 0.38 32.72 21.62
C LEU A 704 -0.40 32.14 22.81
N ILE A 705 -0.47 32.89 23.89
CA ILE A 705 -1.18 32.48 25.11
C ILE A 705 -2.65 32.18 24.86
N ASN A 706 -3.30 33.00 24.02
CA ASN A 706 -4.73 32.85 23.69
C ASN A 706 -5.01 31.66 22.74
N ARG A 707 -3.99 31.08 22.12
CA ARG A 707 -4.12 29.92 21.22
C ARG A 707 -3.86 28.59 21.92
N ILE A 708 -3.34 28.63 23.15
CA ILE A 708 -3.09 27.45 23.97
C ILE A 708 -4.40 27.01 24.63
N ASP A 709 -4.75 25.72 24.52
CA ASP A 709 -5.98 25.19 25.11
C ASP A 709 -5.98 25.22 26.64
N GLU A 710 -4.85 24.83 27.24
CA GLU A 710 -4.71 24.80 28.72
C GLU A 710 -3.28 25.14 29.14
N ILE A 711 -3.16 26.00 30.13
CA ILE A 711 -1.91 26.33 30.80
C ILE A 711 -1.91 25.61 32.13
N ILE A 712 -0.96 24.72 32.33
CA ILE A 712 -0.90 23.78 33.44
C ILE A 712 0.33 24.07 34.28
N VAL A 713 0.13 24.33 35.58
CA VAL A 713 1.19 24.60 36.52
C VAL A 713 1.45 23.35 37.35
N PHE A 714 2.67 22.84 37.29
CA PHE A 714 3.14 21.70 38.05
C PHE A 714 3.62 22.15 39.43
N HIS A 715 3.12 21.51 40.47
CA HIS A 715 3.53 21.79 41.86
C HIS A 715 4.83 21.06 42.22
N LYS A 716 5.49 21.52 43.29
CA LYS A 716 6.68 20.86 43.84
C LYS A 716 6.27 19.52 44.43
N LEU A 717 7.07 18.48 44.20
CA LEU A 717 6.78 17.14 44.71
C LEU A 717 6.95 17.06 46.22
N GLU A 718 6.00 16.43 46.89
CA GLU A 718 6.05 16.11 48.30
C GLU A 718 6.90 14.87 48.59
N ASN A 719 7.34 14.70 49.85
CA ASN A 719 8.14 13.53 50.22
C ASN A 719 7.43 12.21 49.94
N ARG A 720 6.14 12.13 50.15
CA ARG A 720 5.35 10.91 49.84
C ARG A 720 5.37 10.59 48.34
N GLU A 721 5.17 11.61 47.54
CA GLU A 721 5.21 11.48 46.09
C GLU A 721 6.61 11.04 45.58
N ILE A 722 7.68 11.54 46.17
CA ILE A 722 9.07 11.15 45.88
C ILE A 722 9.31 9.68 46.23
N ILE A 723 8.76 9.17 47.37
CA ILE A 723 8.84 7.76 47.76
C ILE A 723 8.11 6.88 46.70
N ASP A 724 6.90 7.29 46.32
CA ASP A 724 6.10 6.53 45.36
C ASP A 724 6.77 6.52 43.97
N ILE A 725 7.39 7.62 43.54
CA ILE A 725 8.19 7.67 42.31
C ILE A 725 9.39 6.71 42.40
N ALA A 726 10.09 6.71 43.56
CA ALA A 726 11.20 5.78 43.81
C ALA A 726 10.74 4.32 43.67
N LYS A 727 9.59 3.96 44.25
CA LYS A 727 8.99 2.62 44.13
C LYS A 727 8.70 2.23 42.68
N ILE A 728 8.17 3.15 41.86
CA ILE A 728 7.93 2.88 40.44
C ILE A 728 9.26 2.62 39.68
N MET A 729 10.29 3.44 39.94
CA MET A 729 11.60 3.27 39.33
C MET A 729 12.25 1.96 39.74
N LEU A 730 12.15 1.54 41.00
CA LEU A 730 12.66 0.26 41.48
C LEU A 730 11.93 -0.92 40.81
N LYS A 731 10.62 -0.87 40.66
CA LYS A 731 9.83 -1.88 39.94
C LYS A 731 10.24 -2.01 38.47
N GLN A 732 10.62 -0.92 37.83
CA GLN A 732 11.14 -0.96 36.47
C GLN A 732 12.49 -1.72 36.40
N ILE A 733 13.34 -1.60 37.42
CA ILE A 733 14.59 -2.35 37.52
C ILE A 733 14.29 -3.84 37.73
N GLU A 734 13.39 -4.18 38.67
CA GLU A 734 12.93 -5.56 38.87
C GLU A 734 12.48 -6.20 37.56
N LYS A 735 11.61 -5.54 36.81
CA LYS A 735 11.11 -6.03 35.52
C LYS A 735 12.24 -6.25 34.48
N ARG A 736 13.19 -5.29 34.37
CA ARG A 736 14.36 -5.45 33.50
C ARG A 736 15.26 -6.62 33.86
N LEU A 737 15.38 -6.93 35.18
CA LEU A 737 16.13 -8.10 35.67
C LEU A 737 15.36 -9.40 35.40
N GLU A 738 14.03 -9.39 35.56
CA GLU A 738 13.18 -10.53 35.26
C GLU A 738 13.25 -10.93 33.77
N GLU A 739 13.27 -9.98 32.85
CA GLU A 739 13.48 -10.23 31.40
C GLU A 739 14.82 -10.95 31.12
N LYS A 740 15.84 -10.70 31.99
CA LYS A 740 17.14 -11.40 31.97
C LYS A 740 17.16 -12.68 32.79
N LYS A 741 16.00 -13.14 33.29
CA LYS A 741 15.82 -14.33 34.14
C LYS A 741 16.45 -14.22 35.52
N TYR A 742 16.68 -13.01 36.05
CA TYR A 742 17.06 -12.78 37.44
C TYR A 742 15.79 -12.37 38.20
N LEU A 743 15.40 -13.19 39.21
CA LEU A 743 14.22 -12.93 40.04
C LEU A 743 14.67 -12.13 41.28
N VAL A 744 14.78 -10.83 41.12
CA VAL A 744 15.16 -9.91 42.19
C VAL A 744 13.93 -9.16 42.69
N LYS A 745 13.66 -9.15 43.96
CA LYS A 745 12.68 -8.28 44.63
C LYS A 745 13.40 -7.26 45.49
N ILE A 746 13.02 -6.00 45.35
CA ILE A 746 13.60 -4.88 46.12
C ILE A 746 12.63 -4.54 47.26
N ASP A 747 13.16 -4.53 48.48
CA ASP A 747 12.36 -4.23 49.66
C ASP A 747 11.84 -2.76 49.66
N ASP A 748 10.60 -2.54 50.08
CA ASP A 748 9.96 -1.20 50.04
C ASP A 748 10.73 -0.16 50.88
N SER A 749 11.46 -0.60 51.91
CA SER A 749 12.31 0.26 52.77
C SER A 749 13.43 0.95 51.94
N VAL A 750 13.89 0.35 50.88
CA VAL A 750 14.91 0.92 50.00
C VAL A 750 14.41 2.24 49.38
N ALA A 751 13.15 2.31 48.95
CA ALA A 751 12.57 3.54 48.41
C ALA A 751 12.52 4.67 49.46
N GLU A 752 12.22 4.34 50.68
CA GLU A 752 12.20 5.33 51.79
C GLU A 752 13.60 5.84 52.13
N ILE A 753 14.59 4.95 52.16
CA ILE A 753 16.00 5.31 52.39
C ILE A 753 16.53 6.23 51.29
N ILE A 754 16.24 5.91 50.05
CA ILE A 754 16.64 6.73 48.88
C ILE A 754 15.94 8.11 48.95
N ALA A 755 14.66 8.15 49.18
CA ALA A 755 13.90 9.41 49.25
C ALA A 755 14.30 10.34 50.41
N ASN A 756 14.75 9.77 51.55
CA ASN A 756 15.22 10.50 52.73
C ASN A 756 16.76 10.75 52.71
N SER A 757 17.52 10.22 51.75
CA SER A 757 18.91 10.59 51.56
C SER A 757 19.01 12.11 51.23
N GLU A 758 20.20 12.74 51.51
CA GLU A 758 20.43 14.14 51.20
C GLU A 758 20.24 14.44 49.69
N ILE A 759 18.98 14.51 49.29
CA ILE A 759 18.59 14.95 47.96
C ILE A 759 18.16 16.41 48.04
N ASP A 760 18.77 17.27 47.21
CA ASP A 760 18.32 18.65 47.11
C ASP A 760 16.91 18.70 46.50
N LYS A 761 15.91 18.82 47.35
CA LYS A 761 14.48 18.82 47.01
C LYS A 761 14.06 19.89 46.02
N ASN A 762 14.98 20.85 45.68
CA ASN A 762 14.71 21.89 44.71
C ASN A 762 14.75 21.38 43.26
N TYR A 763 15.40 20.22 43.04
CA TYR A 763 15.53 19.59 41.70
C TYR A 763 14.52 18.45 41.46
N GLY A 764 13.49 18.31 42.34
CA GLY A 764 12.43 17.33 42.19
C GLY A 764 12.93 15.86 42.16
N ALA A 765 12.39 15.04 41.30
CA ALA A 765 12.75 13.62 41.19
C ALA A 765 14.02 13.34 40.35
N ARG A 766 14.65 14.35 39.73
CA ARG A 766 15.83 14.18 38.87
C ARG A 766 17.05 13.56 39.59
N PRO A 767 17.35 13.95 40.86
CA PRO A 767 18.45 13.32 41.60
C PRO A 767 18.18 11.88 42.03
N LEU A 768 16.89 11.47 42.12
CA LEU A 768 16.53 10.10 42.51
C LEU A 768 17.14 9.06 41.59
N ARG A 769 17.14 9.28 40.29
CA ARG A 769 17.67 8.33 39.30
C ARG A 769 19.16 8.07 39.53
N ARG A 770 19.90 9.12 39.83
CA ARG A 770 21.35 9.00 40.14
C ARG A 770 21.57 8.23 41.42
N LYS A 771 20.75 8.49 42.46
CA LYS A 771 20.86 7.78 43.73
C LYS A 771 20.43 6.31 43.61
N ILE A 772 19.40 6.01 42.84
CA ILE A 772 19.00 4.63 42.54
C ILE A 772 20.12 3.90 41.80
N GLN A 773 20.76 4.55 40.83
CA GLN A 773 21.91 3.96 40.13
C GLN A 773 23.04 3.63 41.12
N GLU A 774 23.46 4.59 41.95
CA GLU A 774 24.56 4.45 42.90
C GLU A 774 24.29 3.41 44.00
N LEU A 775 23.08 3.41 44.57
CA LEU A 775 22.75 2.59 45.73
C LEU A 775 22.17 1.22 45.38
N VAL A 776 21.56 1.09 44.20
CA VAL A 776 20.83 -0.14 43.83
C VAL A 776 21.44 -0.79 42.56
N GLU A 777 21.52 -0.07 41.42
CA GLU A 777 21.97 -0.69 40.17
C GLU A 777 23.44 -1.13 40.26
N ASP A 778 24.34 -0.30 40.81
CA ASP A 778 25.76 -0.62 40.96
C ASP A 778 25.93 -1.82 41.90
N ARG A 779 25.28 -1.83 43.06
CA ARG A 779 25.32 -2.96 44.01
C ARG A 779 24.74 -4.25 43.43
N LEU A 780 23.60 -4.18 42.77
CA LEU A 780 23.00 -5.36 42.11
C LEU A 780 23.91 -5.93 41.03
N SER A 781 24.62 -5.04 40.32
CA SER A 781 25.59 -5.44 39.30
C SER A 781 26.79 -6.19 39.93
N GLU A 782 27.28 -5.72 41.06
CA GLU A 782 28.36 -6.42 41.83
C GLU A 782 27.90 -7.78 42.36
N GLU A 783 26.68 -7.86 42.94
CA GLU A 783 26.12 -9.13 43.46
C GLU A 783 25.88 -10.16 42.32
N ILE A 784 25.50 -9.70 41.13
CA ILE A 784 25.34 -10.55 39.93
C ILE A 784 26.72 -11.03 39.45
N LEU A 785 27.72 -10.16 39.43
CA LEU A 785 29.11 -10.51 39.01
C LEU A 785 29.82 -11.48 39.99
N GLN A 786 29.50 -11.36 41.29
CA GLN A 786 30.00 -12.26 42.32
C GLN A 786 29.22 -13.58 42.41
N GLU A 787 28.27 -13.82 41.50
CA GLU A 787 27.39 -14.99 41.46
C GLU A 787 26.50 -15.19 42.71
N ASN A 788 26.34 -14.16 43.55
CA ASN A 788 25.45 -14.19 44.69
C ASN A 788 23.97 -14.19 44.26
N ILE A 789 23.67 -13.58 43.08
CA ILE A 789 22.34 -13.59 42.44
C ILE A 789 22.37 -14.58 41.27
N VAL A 790 21.71 -15.74 41.45
CA VAL A 790 21.70 -16.81 40.46
C VAL A 790 20.38 -16.75 39.66
N ARG A 791 20.46 -17.00 38.34
CA ARG A 791 19.29 -17.07 37.47
C ARG A 791 18.29 -18.10 37.95
N GLY A 792 17.00 -17.70 38.02
CA GLY A 792 15.90 -18.59 38.43
C GLY A 792 15.74 -18.77 39.94
N LYS A 793 16.58 -18.14 40.77
CA LYS A 793 16.40 -18.09 42.23
C LYS A 793 15.93 -16.71 42.66
N GLU A 794 15.00 -16.66 43.59
CA GLU A 794 14.51 -15.42 44.15
C GLU A 794 15.55 -14.82 45.12
N PHE A 795 15.86 -13.53 44.92
CA PHE A 795 16.77 -12.77 45.75
C PHE A 795 16.07 -11.50 46.27
N ILE A 796 16.11 -11.22 47.55
CA ILE A 796 15.54 -10.03 48.15
C ILE A 796 16.63 -9.03 48.46
N PHE A 797 16.63 -7.92 47.70
CA PHE A 797 17.61 -6.84 47.88
C PHE A 797 17.16 -5.87 48.99
N LYS A 798 18.08 -5.61 49.93
CA LYS A 798 17.94 -4.64 51.02
C LYS A 798 19.18 -3.77 51.04
N LEU A 799 19.00 -2.46 51.42
CA LEU A 799 20.10 -1.50 51.61
C LEU A 799 20.67 -1.61 53.01
#